data_195b9be478482636d88c5e4dfd82daf8
#
_entry.id   195b9be478482636d88c5e4dfd82daf8
#
_cell.length_a   1.000
_cell.length_b   1.000
_cell.length_c   1.000
_cell.angle_alpha   90.00
_cell.angle_beta   90.00
_cell.angle_gamma   90.00
#
_symmetry.space_group_name_H-M   'P 1'
#
loop_
_entity.id
_entity.type
_entity.pdbx_description
1 polymer ?
#
loop_
_entity_poly.entity_id
_entity_poly.type
_entity_poly.pdbx_seq_one_letter_code
_entity_poly.pdbx_strand_id
1 'polypeptide(L)'
;MKNSIAERIADFLKNHPPFCSLSLADLIAIAKESQVLHLEKKQVLFNVNDQPHPFFYIVKDGAVALSVVYDTTKVLVDECDEGDIVGLRPFFAKDGYLMTAEAREESLLYAIPITIFKPYVFENTAVLSFLLESFASNTRNPYDKENKGKLISENVSYIERDDTIQYFKPISYSTNPITANKMDSVKSIAETMTRLKIGSVIIQENQIPIGIITDKDLRSKIATGLFSIEASADQIMSAPVITVKANGSVAETQLMMLQHTVGHLCVTLDGTNKSEIIGIISEHDVVVAQANNPGVLVKQIKRAESAQELKLVRDNLTKLIKNALVEGIPIGHICQIVGEINSAITSRAIELSIVKMGEQPPVPFAWLNIGSQGRKEQLLLTDQDNALVFEDVAEERYDAVKKYFLQLADSVTHILNVVGYEFCPAEMMASNPLWCKSLKEWNAQYNAWIHSPAKKGILMCSIFFDYDFVYGDKELVNAITSTIFKNVNDNQIFFAYLGSDALKNPPPLGFFRQFLVEKDGEHKDSFDVKSRGLMPLIDAARLLCLNQKITGANNTLVRFKELAALEPQNATTYEACSEAFSVLLKFRTEEGFASNSGGRYLDLNKLTKLDKVKLKNAFHPISDVQEILKTRFQLTHFT
;
A
#
# COMPACT_ATOMS: atom_id res chain seq x y z
N MET A 1 48.44 -3.44 -17.04
CA MET A 1 47.47 -2.33 -16.96
C MET A 1 46.45 -2.70 -15.90
N LYS A 2 46.25 -1.86 -14.88
CA LYS A 2 45.17 -2.03 -13.92
C LYS A 2 43.85 -1.97 -14.69
N ASN A 3 42.98 -2.98 -14.51
CA ASN A 3 41.69 -2.97 -15.17
C ASN A 3 40.73 -2.03 -14.41
N SER A 4 40.79 -0.76 -14.73
CA SER A 4 40.01 0.29 -14.06
C SER A 4 38.46 0.07 -14.13
N ILE A 5 37.99 -0.68 -15.11
CA ILE A 5 36.57 -1.02 -15.25
C ILE A 5 36.18 -2.08 -14.21
N ALA A 6 36.97 -3.16 -14.05
CA ALA A 6 36.72 -4.18 -13.05
C ALA A 6 36.79 -3.60 -11.62
N GLU A 7 37.72 -2.68 -11.35
CA GLU A 7 37.77 -1.99 -10.05
C GLU A 7 36.51 -1.16 -9.78
N ARG A 8 35.96 -0.46 -10.78
CA ARG A 8 34.71 0.31 -10.65
C ARG A 8 33.48 -0.59 -10.47
N ILE A 9 33.42 -1.72 -11.19
CA ILE A 9 32.34 -2.69 -10.99
C ILE A 9 32.41 -3.28 -9.58
N ALA A 10 33.60 -3.69 -9.11
CA ALA A 10 33.77 -4.21 -7.76
C ALA A 10 33.42 -3.18 -6.68
N ASP A 11 33.80 -1.91 -6.88
CA ASP A 11 33.44 -0.81 -6.00
C ASP A 11 31.94 -0.55 -5.94
N PHE A 12 31.22 -0.75 -7.02
CA PHE A 12 29.76 -0.69 -7.04
C PHE A 12 29.17 -1.90 -6.30
N LEU A 13 29.56 -3.11 -6.67
CA LEU A 13 29.02 -4.35 -6.10
C LEU A 13 29.17 -4.42 -4.58
N LYS A 14 30.29 -3.94 -4.01
CA LYS A 14 30.54 -4.00 -2.57
C LYS A 14 29.49 -3.29 -1.72
N ASN A 15 28.72 -2.36 -2.31
CA ASN A 15 27.69 -1.58 -1.62
C ASN A 15 26.29 -2.19 -1.75
N HIS A 16 26.14 -3.25 -2.56
CA HIS A 16 24.84 -3.84 -2.85
C HIS A 16 24.80 -5.33 -2.46
N PRO A 17 23.78 -5.76 -1.71
CA PRO A 17 23.60 -7.18 -1.41
C PRO A 17 23.26 -7.99 -2.69
N PRO A 18 23.65 -9.27 -2.72
CA PRO A 18 24.40 -10.01 -1.69
C PRO A 18 25.92 -9.82 -1.75
N PHE A 19 26.42 -9.01 -2.67
CA PHE A 19 27.83 -8.83 -2.96
C PHE A 19 28.61 -8.19 -1.80
N CYS A 20 27.98 -7.36 -0.98
CA CYS A 20 28.59 -6.76 0.21
C CYS A 20 29.06 -7.82 1.24
N SER A 21 28.59 -9.07 1.13
CA SER A 21 29.04 -10.22 1.95
C SER A 21 30.26 -10.94 1.39
N LEU A 22 30.78 -10.52 0.24
CA LEU A 22 31.95 -11.12 -0.42
C LEU A 22 33.23 -10.34 -0.14
N SER A 23 34.36 -11.01 -0.23
CA SER A 23 35.66 -10.35 -0.11
C SER A 23 35.95 -9.47 -1.33
N LEU A 24 36.81 -8.45 -1.15
CA LEU A 24 37.23 -7.59 -2.27
C LEU A 24 37.90 -8.40 -3.40
N ALA A 25 38.63 -9.47 -3.06
CA ALA A 25 39.24 -10.36 -4.05
C ALA A 25 38.21 -11.07 -4.91
N ASP A 26 37.15 -11.58 -4.28
CA ASP A 26 36.04 -12.24 -4.96
C ASP A 26 35.25 -11.26 -5.84
N LEU A 27 34.99 -10.04 -5.34
CA LEU A 27 34.33 -9.00 -6.10
C LEU A 27 35.13 -8.60 -7.35
N ILE A 28 36.44 -8.52 -7.24
CA ILE A 28 37.31 -8.25 -8.40
C ILE A 28 37.32 -9.43 -9.38
N ALA A 29 37.26 -10.67 -8.90
CA ALA A 29 37.16 -11.86 -9.75
C ALA A 29 35.84 -11.86 -10.54
N ILE A 30 34.72 -11.60 -9.89
CA ILE A 30 33.41 -11.44 -10.52
C ILE A 30 33.41 -10.28 -11.54
N ALA A 31 33.94 -9.12 -11.14
CA ALA A 31 33.94 -7.94 -11.96
C ALA A 31 34.78 -8.06 -13.24
N LYS A 32 35.85 -8.88 -13.23
CA LYS A 32 36.69 -9.12 -14.42
C LYS A 32 35.94 -9.86 -15.53
N GLU A 33 35.01 -10.74 -15.17
CA GLU A 33 34.24 -11.54 -16.10
C GLU A 33 32.86 -10.90 -16.42
N SER A 34 32.53 -9.80 -15.73
CA SER A 34 31.27 -9.08 -15.95
C SER A 34 31.35 -8.22 -17.21
N GLN A 35 30.20 -8.08 -17.86
CA GLN A 35 30.04 -7.22 -19.03
C GLN A 35 29.15 -6.01 -18.68
N VAL A 36 29.35 -4.91 -19.39
CA VAL A 36 28.49 -3.73 -19.29
C VAL A 36 27.49 -3.79 -20.43
N LEU A 37 26.22 -3.77 -20.11
CA LEU A 37 25.11 -3.80 -21.05
C LEU A 37 24.35 -2.48 -20.97
N HIS A 38 24.13 -1.85 -22.12
CA HIS A 38 23.28 -0.67 -22.26
C HIS A 38 21.94 -1.07 -22.89
N LEU A 39 20.84 -0.57 -22.32
CA LEU A 39 19.49 -0.76 -22.84
C LEU A 39 18.86 0.60 -23.12
N GLU A 40 18.27 0.76 -24.28
CA GLU A 40 17.42 1.91 -24.59
C GLU A 40 16.05 1.79 -23.92
N LYS A 41 15.37 2.92 -23.69
CA LYS A 41 13.99 2.96 -23.15
C LYS A 41 13.08 2.04 -23.98
N LYS A 42 12.33 1.15 -23.32
CA LYS A 42 11.45 0.11 -23.88
C LYS A 42 12.17 -1.07 -24.56
N GLN A 43 13.48 -1.15 -24.48
CA GLN A 43 14.19 -2.33 -24.95
C GLN A 43 13.93 -3.51 -24.03
N VAL A 44 13.57 -4.66 -24.62
CA VAL A 44 13.31 -5.90 -23.88
C VAL A 44 14.63 -6.62 -23.67
N LEU A 45 14.90 -7.00 -22.40
CA LEU A 45 16.08 -7.77 -22.02
C LEU A 45 15.83 -9.28 -22.21
N PHE A 46 14.66 -9.77 -21.80
CA PHE A 46 14.16 -11.13 -22.04
C PHE A 46 12.63 -11.17 -21.89
N ASN A 47 12.01 -12.17 -22.51
CA ASN A 47 10.56 -12.40 -22.42
C ASN A 47 10.21 -13.58 -21.52
N VAL A 48 8.93 -13.65 -21.15
CA VAL A 48 8.34 -14.84 -20.50
C VAL A 48 8.62 -16.08 -21.34
N ASN A 49 9.03 -17.17 -20.70
CA ASN A 49 9.37 -18.46 -21.31
C ASN A 49 10.65 -18.49 -22.17
N ASP A 50 11.37 -17.39 -22.32
CA ASP A 50 12.71 -17.43 -22.93
C ASP A 50 13.62 -18.35 -22.09
N GLN A 51 14.59 -18.97 -22.77
CA GLN A 51 15.63 -19.75 -22.09
C GLN A 51 16.51 -18.81 -21.26
N PRO A 52 16.94 -19.23 -20.05
CA PRO A 52 17.83 -18.40 -19.22
C PRO A 52 19.10 -18.03 -19.98
N HIS A 53 19.45 -16.76 -19.95
CA HIS A 53 20.74 -16.27 -20.45
C HIS A 53 21.89 -16.84 -19.61
N PRO A 54 23.11 -16.97 -20.12
CA PRO A 54 24.25 -17.39 -19.32
C PRO A 54 24.66 -16.35 -18.24
N PHE A 55 23.94 -15.24 -18.19
CA PHE A 55 24.16 -14.11 -17.28
C PHE A 55 22.89 -13.82 -16.46
N PHE A 56 23.09 -13.29 -15.28
CA PHE A 56 22.09 -12.46 -14.60
C PHE A 56 22.59 -11.00 -14.57
N TYR A 57 21.71 -10.09 -14.24
CA TYR A 57 21.96 -8.66 -14.42
C TYR A 57 21.79 -7.91 -13.11
N ILE A 58 22.57 -6.83 -12.94
CA ILE A 58 22.42 -5.86 -11.86
C ILE A 58 22.25 -4.50 -12.49
N VAL A 59 21.23 -3.78 -12.07
CA VAL A 59 21.00 -2.43 -12.54
C VAL A 59 22.07 -1.51 -11.95
N LYS A 60 22.88 -0.88 -12.80
CA LYS A 60 23.88 0.12 -12.38
C LYS A 60 23.28 1.52 -12.41
N ASP A 61 22.43 1.79 -13.39
CA ASP A 61 21.77 3.08 -13.60
C ASP A 61 20.49 2.86 -14.41
N GLY A 62 19.46 3.70 -14.21
CA GLY A 62 18.16 3.51 -14.85
C GLY A 62 17.25 2.50 -14.15
N ALA A 63 16.34 1.87 -14.90
CA ALA A 63 15.37 0.91 -14.36
C ALA A 63 14.90 -0.15 -15.36
N VAL A 64 14.63 -1.34 -14.84
CA VAL A 64 14.08 -2.48 -15.58
C VAL A 64 12.75 -2.91 -14.98
N ALA A 65 11.67 -2.84 -15.77
CA ALA A 65 10.34 -3.29 -15.38
C ALA A 65 10.20 -4.80 -15.61
N LEU A 66 9.72 -5.51 -14.60
CA LEU A 66 9.34 -6.91 -14.67
C LEU A 66 7.82 -7.03 -14.77
N SER A 67 7.32 -7.64 -15.84
CA SER A 67 5.88 -7.72 -16.10
C SER A 67 5.44 -9.10 -16.57
N VAL A 68 4.17 -9.42 -16.31
CA VAL A 68 3.48 -10.60 -16.83
C VAL A 68 2.22 -10.17 -17.57
N VAL A 69 1.74 -11.03 -18.49
CA VAL A 69 0.43 -10.82 -19.13
C VAL A 69 -0.59 -11.69 -18.40
N TYR A 70 -1.60 -11.06 -17.84
CA TYR A 70 -2.72 -11.72 -17.20
C TYR A 70 -4.01 -11.31 -17.89
N ASP A 71 -4.79 -12.28 -18.37
CA ASP A 71 -6.08 -12.06 -19.05
C ASP A 71 -6.04 -10.91 -20.06
N THR A 72 -5.01 -10.94 -20.97
CA THR A 72 -4.70 -9.90 -21.99
C THR A 72 -4.16 -8.56 -21.45
N THR A 73 -4.06 -8.38 -20.14
CA THR A 73 -3.53 -7.15 -19.53
C THR A 73 -2.08 -7.35 -19.09
N LYS A 74 -1.18 -6.43 -19.48
CA LYS A 74 0.20 -6.40 -18.98
C LYS A 74 0.18 -5.88 -17.53
N VAL A 75 0.57 -6.73 -16.59
CA VAL A 75 0.66 -6.42 -15.15
C VAL A 75 2.12 -6.24 -14.79
N LEU A 76 2.48 -5.10 -14.23
CA LEU A 76 3.80 -4.86 -13.68
C LEU A 76 3.92 -5.59 -12.34
N VAL A 77 4.92 -6.47 -12.24
CA VAL A 77 5.20 -7.27 -11.04
C VAL A 77 6.22 -6.56 -10.15
N ASP A 78 7.25 -6.00 -10.77
CA ASP A 78 8.31 -5.30 -10.08
C ASP A 78 9.02 -4.30 -11.00
N GLU A 79 9.75 -3.36 -10.38
CA GLU A 79 10.58 -2.37 -11.06
C GLU A 79 11.96 -2.36 -10.41
N CYS A 80 12.96 -2.81 -11.17
CA CYS A 80 14.32 -3.01 -10.70
C CYS A 80 15.15 -1.72 -10.85
N ASP A 81 15.63 -1.18 -9.73
CA ASP A 81 16.43 0.04 -9.62
C ASP A 81 17.92 -0.23 -9.42
N GLU A 82 18.71 0.81 -9.21
CA GLU A 82 20.15 0.70 -8.93
C GLU A 82 20.45 -0.30 -7.79
N GLY A 83 21.31 -1.27 -8.07
CA GLY A 83 21.68 -2.35 -7.16
C GLY A 83 20.78 -3.58 -7.20
N ASP A 84 19.64 -3.52 -7.88
CA ASP A 84 18.71 -4.65 -7.97
C ASP A 84 19.17 -5.72 -8.97
N ILE A 85 18.86 -6.98 -8.62
CA ILE A 85 19.20 -8.16 -9.43
C ILE A 85 18.04 -8.52 -10.35
N VAL A 86 18.33 -8.75 -11.64
CA VAL A 86 17.37 -9.14 -12.67
C VAL A 86 17.79 -10.45 -13.31
N GLY A 87 16.87 -11.40 -13.45
CA GLY A 87 17.06 -12.62 -14.21
C GLY A 87 17.88 -13.73 -13.51
N LEU A 88 18.10 -13.65 -12.20
CA LEU A 88 18.83 -14.68 -11.45
C LEU A 88 17.98 -15.91 -11.10
N ARG A 89 16.67 -15.73 -10.86
CA ARG A 89 15.76 -16.79 -10.37
C ARG A 89 15.73 -18.06 -11.24
N PRO A 90 15.69 -18.01 -12.59
CA PRO A 90 15.61 -19.20 -13.44
C PRO A 90 16.74 -20.22 -13.22
N PHE A 91 17.90 -19.77 -12.74
CA PHE A 91 19.03 -20.67 -12.48
C PHE A 91 18.83 -21.58 -11.26
N PHE A 92 18.01 -21.14 -10.29
CA PHE A 92 17.67 -21.93 -9.11
C PHE A 92 16.42 -22.77 -9.36
N ALA A 93 15.42 -22.24 -10.05
CA ALA A 93 14.18 -22.94 -10.37
C ALA A 93 14.30 -23.95 -11.52
N LYS A 94 15.39 -23.90 -12.30
CA LYS A 94 15.62 -24.72 -13.51
C LYS A 94 14.52 -24.59 -14.56
N ASP A 95 13.89 -23.44 -14.64
CA ASP A 95 12.84 -23.08 -15.59
C ASP A 95 13.24 -21.86 -16.43
N GLY A 96 12.42 -21.49 -17.44
CA GLY A 96 12.59 -20.26 -18.20
C GLY A 96 12.25 -19.00 -17.36
N TYR A 97 12.31 -17.84 -17.98
CA TYR A 97 11.87 -16.62 -17.35
C TYR A 97 10.35 -16.60 -17.18
N LEU A 98 9.88 -16.24 -15.99
CA LEU A 98 8.44 -16.13 -15.70
C LEU A 98 7.86 -14.75 -16.01
N MET A 99 8.72 -13.77 -16.20
CA MET A 99 8.37 -12.38 -16.41
C MET A 99 9.13 -11.84 -17.63
N THR A 100 8.53 -10.86 -18.31
CA THR A 100 9.24 -10.05 -19.30
C THR A 100 9.97 -8.93 -18.57
N ALA A 101 11.26 -8.75 -18.87
CA ALA A 101 12.09 -7.65 -18.41
C ALA A 101 12.27 -6.63 -19.53
N GLU A 102 11.87 -5.38 -19.28
CA GLU A 102 11.90 -4.27 -20.24
C GLU A 102 12.45 -3.00 -19.60
N ALA A 103 13.38 -2.32 -20.25
CA ALA A 103 13.94 -1.07 -19.74
C ALA A 103 12.86 0.04 -19.72
N ARG A 104 12.63 0.65 -18.55
CA ARG A 104 11.68 1.77 -18.36
C ARG A 104 12.23 3.08 -18.89
N GLU A 105 13.53 3.23 -18.78
CA GLU A 105 14.33 4.36 -19.24
C GLU A 105 15.66 3.86 -19.79
N GLU A 106 16.49 4.72 -20.35
CA GLU A 106 17.86 4.37 -20.73
C GLU A 106 18.57 3.80 -19.50
N SER A 107 19.09 2.57 -19.62
CA SER A 107 19.57 1.82 -18.46
C SER A 107 20.92 1.17 -18.72
N LEU A 108 21.78 1.19 -17.70
CA LEU A 108 23.08 0.54 -17.69
C LEU A 108 23.05 -0.64 -16.71
N LEU A 109 23.40 -1.84 -17.19
CA LEU A 109 23.42 -3.05 -16.38
C LEU A 109 24.80 -3.68 -16.38
N TYR A 110 25.13 -4.36 -15.27
CA TYR A 110 26.25 -5.30 -15.23
C TYR A 110 25.72 -6.71 -15.43
N ALA A 111 26.12 -7.35 -16.52
CA ALA A 111 25.82 -8.75 -16.82
C ALA A 111 26.89 -9.63 -16.17
N ILE A 112 26.52 -10.42 -15.19
CA ILE A 112 27.43 -11.29 -14.42
C ILE A 112 27.22 -12.74 -14.87
N PRO A 113 28.28 -13.46 -15.29
CA PRO A 113 28.15 -14.86 -15.67
C PRO A 113 27.72 -15.70 -14.48
N ILE A 114 26.66 -16.50 -14.65
CA ILE A 114 26.17 -17.34 -13.57
C ILE A 114 27.18 -18.37 -13.11
N THR A 115 28.01 -18.88 -14.02
CA THR A 115 29.07 -19.85 -13.72
C THR A 115 30.10 -19.34 -12.74
N ILE A 116 30.38 -18.02 -12.77
CA ILE A 116 31.33 -17.37 -11.87
C ILE A 116 30.68 -17.07 -10.52
N PHE A 117 29.39 -16.72 -10.49
CA PHE A 117 28.70 -16.36 -9.25
C PHE A 117 28.21 -17.59 -8.46
N LYS A 118 27.84 -18.65 -9.15
CA LYS A 118 27.26 -19.86 -8.56
C LYS A 118 28.05 -20.46 -7.40
N PRO A 119 29.41 -20.57 -7.40
CA PRO A 119 30.16 -21.08 -6.26
C PRO A 119 29.90 -20.30 -4.97
N TYR A 120 29.86 -18.97 -5.05
CA TYR A 120 29.66 -18.09 -3.89
C TYR A 120 28.29 -18.26 -3.23
N VAL A 121 27.26 -18.67 -4.01
CA VAL A 121 25.93 -18.94 -3.47
C VAL A 121 25.93 -20.18 -2.55
N PHE A 122 26.72 -21.21 -2.90
CA PHE A 122 26.76 -22.45 -2.13
C PHE A 122 27.82 -22.42 -1.01
N GLU A 123 28.86 -21.63 -1.16
CA GLU A 123 29.98 -21.56 -0.20
C GLU A 123 29.77 -20.46 0.86
N ASN A 124 28.91 -19.45 0.60
CA ASN A 124 28.66 -18.34 1.50
C ASN A 124 27.21 -18.33 1.98
N THR A 125 27.00 -18.70 3.26
CA THR A 125 25.67 -18.76 3.88
C THR A 125 24.93 -17.43 3.88
N ALA A 126 25.63 -16.28 3.98
CA ALA A 126 25.01 -14.96 3.94
C ALA A 126 24.47 -14.64 2.54
N VAL A 127 25.21 -15.01 1.48
CA VAL A 127 24.75 -14.88 0.10
C VAL A 127 23.51 -15.75 -0.15
N LEU A 128 23.58 -17.01 0.30
CA LEU A 128 22.45 -17.94 0.14
C LEU A 128 21.21 -17.46 0.91
N SER A 129 21.36 -17.07 2.18
CA SER A 129 20.26 -16.56 2.99
C SER A 129 19.62 -15.32 2.38
N PHE A 130 20.43 -14.35 1.93
CA PHE A 130 19.93 -13.17 1.24
C PHE A 130 19.09 -13.52 0.01
N LEU A 131 19.59 -14.44 -0.84
CA LEU A 131 18.86 -14.83 -2.05
C LEU A 131 17.55 -15.55 -1.72
N LEU A 132 17.55 -16.45 -0.74
CA LEU A 132 16.35 -17.14 -0.30
C LEU A 132 15.32 -16.16 0.29
N GLU A 133 15.75 -15.25 1.14
CA GLU A 133 14.89 -14.22 1.71
C GLU A 133 14.39 -13.23 0.64
N SER A 134 15.25 -12.79 -0.28
CA SER A 134 14.89 -11.91 -1.39
C SER A 134 13.88 -12.56 -2.33
N PHE A 135 14.05 -13.85 -2.64
CA PHE A 135 13.10 -14.59 -3.48
C PHE A 135 11.79 -14.87 -2.77
N ALA A 136 11.81 -15.10 -1.45
CA ALA A 136 10.63 -15.39 -0.65
C ALA A 136 9.81 -14.12 -0.30
N SER A 137 10.48 -13.02 0.03
CA SER A 137 9.81 -11.80 0.52
C SER A 137 9.51 -10.77 -0.57
N ASN A 138 10.08 -10.95 -1.77
CA ASN A 138 10.11 -9.90 -2.81
C ASN A 138 10.64 -8.54 -2.31
N THR A 139 11.33 -8.54 -1.16
CA THR A 139 12.10 -7.41 -0.66
C THR A 139 13.49 -7.47 -1.26
N ARG A 140 13.93 -6.39 -1.88
CA ARG A 140 15.17 -6.39 -2.67
C ARG A 140 16.42 -6.35 -1.84
N ASN A 141 16.31 -5.90 -0.61
CA ASN A 141 17.40 -5.81 0.33
C ASN A 141 16.92 -5.97 1.77
N PRO A 142 16.80 -7.20 2.29
CA PRO A 142 16.42 -7.43 3.69
C PRO A 142 17.43 -6.83 4.69
N TYR A 143 18.64 -6.47 4.25
CA TYR A 143 19.71 -5.92 5.08
C TYR A 143 19.94 -4.41 4.90
N ASP A 144 19.24 -3.76 3.98
CA ASP A 144 19.33 -2.32 3.79
C ASP A 144 18.60 -1.58 4.92
N LYS A 145 19.38 -1.13 5.92
CA LYS A 145 18.88 -0.41 7.09
C LYS A 145 18.32 0.97 6.74
N GLU A 146 18.73 1.57 5.63
CA GLU A 146 18.28 2.91 5.19
C GLU A 146 17.00 2.83 4.33
N ASN A 147 16.79 1.72 3.61
CA ASN A 147 15.66 1.53 2.69
C ASN A 147 14.70 0.42 3.08
N LYS A 148 14.75 -0.11 4.30
CA LYS A 148 13.77 -1.07 4.83
C LYS A 148 12.36 -0.51 4.72
N GLY A 149 11.71 -0.71 3.58
CA GLY A 149 10.30 -0.37 3.37
C GLY A 149 9.94 1.08 3.69
N LYS A 150 10.90 2.02 3.75
CA LYS A 150 10.59 3.44 3.92
C LYS A 150 9.81 3.93 2.72
N LEU A 151 8.51 3.91 2.82
CA LEU A 151 7.63 4.72 2.01
C LEU A 151 7.94 6.18 2.36
N ILE A 152 8.85 6.80 1.62
CA ILE A 152 9.11 8.23 1.39
C ILE A 152 9.10 9.21 2.60
N SER A 153 8.70 8.87 3.82
CA SER A 153 8.74 9.81 4.94
C SER A 153 9.62 9.34 6.09
N GLU A 154 10.49 10.24 6.58
CA GLU A 154 11.35 10.02 7.75
C GLU A 154 10.59 9.78 9.07
N ASN A 155 9.25 9.85 9.06
CA ASN A 155 8.39 9.71 10.23
C ASN A 155 7.79 8.31 10.44
N VAL A 156 8.28 7.27 9.74
CA VAL A 156 7.72 5.92 9.84
C VAL A 156 8.47 5.10 10.90
N SER A 157 8.56 5.61 12.13
CA SER A 157 9.04 4.83 13.28
C SER A 157 8.07 3.70 13.71
N TYR A 158 6.87 3.64 13.13
CA TYR A 158 5.85 2.63 13.42
C TYR A 158 5.84 1.44 12.45
N ILE A 159 6.34 1.59 11.22
CA ILE A 159 6.46 0.46 10.26
C ILE A 159 7.62 -0.48 10.65
N GLU A 160 8.62 0.00 11.39
CA GLU A 160 9.76 -0.83 11.83
C GLU A 160 9.39 -1.98 12.79
N ARG A 161 8.15 -2.00 13.33
CA ARG A 161 7.66 -3.11 14.19
C ARG A 161 6.78 -4.12 13.46
N ASP A 162 6.43 -3.88 12.21
CA ASP A 162 5.47 -4.71 11.47
C ASP A 162 6.05 -5.32 10.18
N ASP A 163 7.32 -5.73 10.20
CA ASP A 163 7.91 -6.65 9.20
C ASP A 163 7.10 -7.97 9.08
N THR A 164 6.21 -8.21 10.03
CA THR A 164 5.27 -9.32 10.06
C THR A 164 4.16 -9.24 9.00
N ILE A 165 3.76 -8.06 8.53
CA ILE A 165 2.58 -7.94 7.65
C ILE A 165 2.85 -8.46 6.24
N GLN A 166 4.05 -8.28 5.69
CA GLN A 166 4.41 -8.85 4.38
C GLN A 166 4.56 -10.38 4.44
N TYR A 167 4.99 -10.93 5.58
CA TYR A 167 5.14 -12.38 5.79
C TYR A 167 3.81 -13.10 5.96
N PHE A 168 2.75 -12.41 6.41
CA PHE A 168 1.46 -13.02 6.77
C PHE A 168 0.32 -12.71 5.79
N LYS A 169 0.59 -12.09 4.64
CA LYS A 169 -0.46 -11.95 3.62
C LYS A 169 -0.80 -13.36 3.10
N PRO A 170 -2.00 -13.88 3.36
CA PRO A 170 -2.40 -15.17 2.85
C PRO A 170 -2.41 -15.12 1.32
N ILE A 171 -1.92 -16.17 0.68
CA ILE A 171 -1.98 -16.27 -0.77
C ILE A 171 -3.39 -16.67 -1.20
N SER A 172 -3.92 -15.98 -2.20
CA SER A 172 -5.14 -16.41 -2.87
C SER A 172 -4.88 -17.69 -3.64
N TYR A 173 -5.77 -18.66 -3.55
CA TYR A 173 -5.66 -19.94 -4.24
C TYR A 173 -6.94 -20.27 -5.00
N SER A 174 -6.82 -21.06 -6.06
CA SER A 174 -7.97 -21.55 -6.79
C SER A 174 -8.71 -22.59 -5.96
N THR A 175 -9.96 -22.26 -5.56
CA THR A 175 -10.86 -23.17 -4.87
C THR A 175 -11.45 -24.19 -5.85
N ASN A 176 -11.86 -25.36 -5.37
CA ASN A 176 -12.38 -26.46 -6.19
C ASN A 176 -11.41 -26.90 -7.30
N PRO A 177 -10.19 -27.30 -6.95
CA PRO A 177 -9.21 -27.74 -7.94
C PRO A 177 -9.72 -28.98 -8.69
N ILE A 178 -9.34 -29.08 -9.96
CA ILE A 178 -9.68 -30.24 -10.76
C ILE A 178 -8.84 -31.42 -10.26
N THR A 179 -9.50 -32.53 -9.95
CA THR A 179 -8.90 -33.76 -9.44
C THR A 179 -9.18 -34.94 -10.34
N ALA A 180 -8.32 -35.96 -10.31
CA ALA A 180 -8.50 -37.22 -10.96
C ALA A 180 -8.12 -38.36 -10.01
N ASN A 181 -8.58 -39.58 -10.29
CA ASN A 181 -8.20 -40.77 -9.52
C ASN A 181 -6.90 -41.39 -10.06
N LYS A 182 -6.19 -42.12 -9.22
CA LYS A 182 -4.93 -42.75 -9.60
C LYS A 182 -5.00 -43.71 -10.79
N MET A 183 -6.18 -44.31 -11.04
CA MET A 183 -6.41 -45.25 -12.13
C MET A 183 -6.95 -44.58 -13.41
N ASP A 184 -7.23 -43.28 -13.40
CA ASP A 184 -7.67 -42.57 -14.59
C ASP A 184 -6.55 -42.56 -15.64
N SER A 185 -6.93 -42.65 -16.95
CA SER A 185 -5.95 -42.61 -18.01
C SER A 185 -5.33 -41.24 -18.19
N VAL A 186 -4.05 -41.20 -18.51
CA VAL A 186 -3.34 -39.93 -18.82
C VAL A 186 -4.04 -39.19 -19.95
N LYS A 187 -4.62 -39.91 -20.93
CA LYS A 187 -5.40 -39.32 -22.03
C LYS A 187 -6.59 -38.53 -21.52
N SER A 188 -7.40 -39.12 -20.64
CA SER A 188 -8.58 -38.42 -20.07
C SER A 188 -8.21 -37.19 -19.26
N ILE A 189 -7.06 -37.26 -18.54
CA ILE A 189 -6.52 -36.12 -17.79
C ILE A 189 -6.06 -35.02 -18.75
N ALA A 190 -5.30 -35.35 -19.78
CA ALA A 190 -4.83 -34.40 -20.79
C ALA A 190 -5.98 -33.74 -21.56
N GLU A 191 -7.03 -34.50 -21.92
CA GLU A 191 -8.26 -33.97 -22.51
C GLU A 191 -8.96 -32.99 -21.57
N THR A 192 -9.01 -33.31 -20.28
CA THR A 192 -9.60 -32.42 -19.26
C THR A 192 -8.77 -31.14 -19.09
N MET A 193 -7.45 -31.25 -19.01
CA MET A 193 -6.54 -30.10 -18.95
C MET A 193 -6.72 -29.18 -20.16
N THR A 194 -6.79 -29.76 -21.36
CA THR A 194 -7.00 -29.00 -22.61
C THR A 194 -8.36 -28.30 -22.64
N ARG A 195 -9.43 -29.03 -22.33
CA ARG A 195 -10.80 -28.51 -22.33
C ARG A 195 -11.00 -27.38 -21.33
N LEU A 196 -10.42 -27.49 -20.13
CA LEU A 196 -10.55 -26.51 -19.05
C LEU A 196 -9.44 -25.46 -19.08
N LYS A 197 -8.46 -25.59 -19.99
CA LYS A 197 -7.29 -24.69 -20.12
C LYS A 197 -6.52 -24.55 -18.80
N ILE A 198 -6.25 -25.67 -18.13
CA ILE A 198 -5.49 -25.75 -16.88
C ILE A 198 -4.18 -26.48 -17.07
N GLY A 199 -3.12 -26.03 -16.38
CA GLY A 199 -1.77 -26.60 -16.48
C GLY A 199 -1.48 -27.76 -15.55
N SER A 200 -2.45 -28.17 -14.68
CA SER A 200 -2.23 -29.22 -13.68
C SER A 200 -3.53 -29.86 -13.20
N VAL A 201 -3.44 -31.12 -12.77
CA VAL A 201 -4.53 -31.89 -12.14
C VAL A 201 -3.98 -32.60 -10.91
N ILE A 202 -4.67 -32.47 -9.77
CA ILE A 202 -4.29 -33.19 -8.54
C ILE A 202 -4.82 -34.62 -8.59
N ILE A 203 -3.96 -35.60 -8.33
CA ILE A 203 -4.36 -36.98 -8.25
C ILE A 203 -4.69 -37.29 -6.79
N GLN A 204 -5.88 -37.86 -6.59
CA GLN A 204 -6.42 -38.10 -5.27
C GLN A 204 -6.85 -39.55 -5.04
N GLU A 205 -6.93 -39.90 -3.75
CA GLU A 205 -7.62 -41.09 -3.27
C GLU A 205 -8.44 -40.68 -2.03
N ASN A 206 -9.79 -40.81 -2.08
CA ASN A 206 -10.70 -40.40 -0.98
C ASN A 206 -10.55 -38.93 -0.56
N GLN A 207 -10.45 -38.01 -1.51
CA GLN A 207 -10.23 -36.56 -1.34
C GLN A 207 -8.87 -36.18 -0.73
N ILE A 208 -7.98 -37.16 -0.54
CA ILE A 208 -6.62 -36.92 -0.05
C ILE A 208 -5.67 -36.86 -1.24
N PRO A 209 -4.79 -35.82 -1.33
CA PRO A 209 -3.86 -35.69 -2.44
C PRO A 209 -2.72 -36.71 -2.36
N ILE A 210 -2.52 -37.50 -3.43
CA ILE A 210 -1.46 -38.49 -3.53
C ILE A 210 -0.39 -38.10 -4.54
N GLY A 211 -0.71 -37.27 -5.53
CA GLY A 211 0.20 -36.81 -6.56
C GLY A 211 -0.37 -35.64 -7.36
N ILE A 212 0.41 -35.18 -8.33
CA ILE A 212 0.01 -34.14 -9.27
C ILE A 212 0.54 -34.49 -10.66
N ILE A 213 -0.26 -34.23 -11.69
CA ILE A 213 0.16 -34.28 -13.10
C ILE A 213 0.11 -32.87 -13.67
N THR A 214 1.19 -32.44 -14.29
CA THR A 214 1.36 -31.12 -14.88
C THR A 214 1.68 -31.22 -16.39
N ASP A 215 1.58 -30.10 -17.12
CA ASP A 215 2.03 -30.01 -18.51
C ASP A 215 3.49 -30.47 -18.67
N LYS A 216 4.33 -30.25 -17.66
CA LYS A 216 5.72 -30.71 -17.62
C LYS A 216 5.81 -32.22 -17.60
N ASP A 217 4.95 -32.92 -16.83
CA ASP A 217 4.90 -34.36 -16.78
C ASP A 217 4.43 -34.95 -18.13
N LEU A 218 3.37 -34.37 -18.74
CA LEU A 218 2.90 -34.79 -20.05
C LEU A 218 3.99 -34.62 -21.11
N ARG A 219 4.67 -33.48 -21.13
CA ARG A 219 5.76 -33.21 -22.08
C ARG A 219 6.97 -34.15 -21.85
N SER A 220 7.41 -34.33 -20.61
CA SER A 220 8.63 -35.06 -20.31
C SER A 220 8.46 -36.58 -20.27
N LYS A 221 7.24 -37.09 -20.03
CA LYS A 221 6.97 -38.50 -19.85
C LYS A 221 6.16 -39.10 -21.01
N ILE A 222 5.19 -38.38 -21.55
CA ILE A 222 4.32 -38.85 -22.64
C ILE A 222 4.85 -38.45 -24.01
N ALA A 223 5.11 -37.18 -24.25
CA ALA A 223 5.58 -36.69 -25.55
C ALA A 223 6.97 -37.25 -25.92
N THR A 224 7.79 -37.63 -24.97
CA THR A 224 9.08 -38.31 -25.18
C THR A 224 8.94 -39.83 -25.42
N GLY A 225 7.73 -40.38 -25.30
CA GLY A 225 7.48 -41.81 -25.47
C GLY A 225 7.90 -42.69 -24.29
N LEU A 226 8.20 -42.11 -23.12
CA LEU A 226 8.62 -42.86 -21.93
C LEU A 226 7.45 -43.70 -21.39
N PHE A 227 6.22 -43.15 -21.43
CA PHE A 227 4.99 -43.83 -21.07
C PHE A 227 3.94 -43.68 -22.17
N SER A 228 3.00 -44.64 -22.25
CA SER A 228 1.86 -44.54 -23.15
C SER A 228 0.86 -43.51 -22.66
N ILE A 229 0.16 -42.86 -23.57
CA ILE A 229 -0.96 -41.96 -23.24
C ILE A 229 -2.14 -42.70 -22.59
N GLU A 230 -2.22 -44.01 -22.77
CA GLU A 230 -3.21 -44.88 -22.10
C GLU A 230 -2.74 -45.38 -20.71
N ALA A 231 -1.55 -44.97 -20.25
CA ALA A 231 -1.07 -45.27 -18.91
C ALA A 231 -2.00 -44.70 -17.85
N SER A 232 -2.02 -45.29 -16.66
CA SER A 232 -2.76 -44.72 -15.51
C SER A 232 -2.00 -43.58 -14.87
N ALA A 233 -2.73 -42.68 -14.21
CA ALA A 233 -2.18 -41.47 -13.59
C ALA A 233 -1.05 -41.77 -12.59
N ASP A 234 -1.13 -42.82 -11.82
CA ASP A 234 -0.13 -43.22 -10.83
C ASP A 234 1.24 -43.53 -11.43
N GLN A 235 1.30 -43.88 -12.72
CA GLN A 235 2.57 -44.20 -13.41
C GLN A 235 3.36 -42.94 -13.78
N ILE A 236 2.66 -41.79 -13.97
CA ILE A 236 3.32 -40.58 -14.43
C ILE A 236 3.23 -39.40 -13.45
N MET A 237 2.35 -39.48 -12.44
CA MET A 237 2.21 -38.39 -11.47
C MET A 237 3.53 -38.08 -10.75
N SER A 238 3.74 -36.86 -10.39
CA SER A 238 4.76 -36.44 -9.44
C SER A 238 4.23 -36.64 -8.02
N ALA A 239 4.91 -37.47 -7.22
CA ALA A 239 4.51 -37.83 -5.86
C ALA A 239 5.75 -37.93 -4.94
N PRO A 240 5.61 -37.61 -3.63
CA PRO A 240 4.41 -37.05 -2.99
C PRO A 240 4.12 -35.62 -3.46
N VAL A 241 2.85 -35.22 -3.47
CA VAL A 241 2.48 -33.84 -3.73
C VAL A 241 2.89 -32.97 -2.55
N ILE A 242 3.43 -31.78 -2.83
CA ILE A 242 3.79 -30.80 -1.81
C ILE A 242 2.53 -30.01 -1.44
N THR A 243 2.26 -29.92 -0.14
CA THR A 243 1.02 -29.30 0.40
C THR A 243 1.32 -28.09 1.26
N VAL A 244 0.37 -27.16 1.29
CA VAL A 244 0.38 -25.97 2.13
C VAL A 244 -0.98 -25.78 2.80
N LYS A 245 -1.01 -25.02 3.90
CA LYS A 245 -2.24 -24.65 4.57
C LYS A 245 -2.90 -23.46 3.87
N ALA A 246 -4.23 -23.37 3.93
CA ALA A 246 -5.03 -22.28 3.33
C ALA A 246 -4.59 -20.85 3.69
N ASN A 247 -3.99 -20.68 4.87
CA ASN A 247 -3.55 -19.37 5.38
C ASN A 247 -2.02 -19.16 5.23
N GLY A 248 -1.35 -19.96 4.39
CA GLY A 248 0.08 -19.77 4.10
C GLY A 248 0.35 -18.39 3.49
N SER A 249 1.44 -17.75 3.87
CA SER A 249 1.85 -16.47 3.28
C SER A 249 2.39 -16.65 1.86
N VAL A 250 2.38 -15.57 1.08
CA VAL A 250 3.02 -15.57 -0.26
C VAL A 250 4.49 -15.97 -0.17
N ALA A 251 5.21 -15.47 0.85
CA ALA A 251 6.62 -15.77 1.08
C ALA A 251 6.86 -17.25 1.39
N GLU A 252 6.09 -17.85 2.32
CA GLU A 252 6.18 -19.28 2.65
C GLU A 252 5.87 -20.15 1.46
N THR A 253 4.80 -19.81 0.71
CA THR A 253 4.40 -20.54 -0.50
C THR A 253 5.52 -20.54 -1.54
N GLN A 254 6.12 -19.38 -1.79
CA GLN A 254 7.23 -19.25 -2.74
C GLN A 254 8.48 -20.01 -2.27
N LEU A 255 8.80 -19.91 -0.98
CA LEU A 255 9.93 -20.66 -0.40
C LEU A 255 9.75 -22.17 -0.57
N MET A 256 8.54 -22.70 -0.33
CA MET A 256 8.24 -24.10 -0.54
C MET A 256 8.36 -24.51 -2.01
N MET A 257 7.87 -23.69 -2.95
CA MET A 257 8.04 -23.95 -4.37
C MET A 257 9.52 -24.02 -4.77
N LEU A 258 10.35 -23.11 -4.25
CA LEU A 258 11.80 -23.08 -4.51
C LEU A 258 12.52 -24.27 -3.87
N GLN A 259 12.25 -24.57 -2.60
CA GLN A 259 12.88 -25.68 -1.88
C GLN A 259 12.62 -27.03 -2.54
N HIS A 260 11.39 -27.24 -3.02
CA HIS A 260 10.98 -28.49 -3.64
C HIS A 260 11.10 -28.48 -5.17
N THR A 261 11.47 -27.34 -5.78
CA THR A 261 11.58 -27.16 -7.24
C THR A 261 10.28 -27.53 -7.96
N VAL A 262 9.14 -27.07 -7.43
CA VAL A 262 7.78 -27.33 -7.94
C VAL A 262 7.08 -26.02 -8.29
N GLY A 263 6.31 -26.00 -9.38
CA GLY A 263 5.52 -24.84 -9.81
C GLY A 263 4.06 -24.85 -9.31
N HIS A 264 3.67 -25.89 -8.55
CA HIS A 264 2.32 -26.01 -8.01
C HIS A 264 2.38 -26.60 -6.60
N LEU A 265 1.51 -26.11 -5.72
CA LEU A 265 1.29 -26.62 -4.37
C LEU A 265 -0.19 -26.96 -4.19
N CYS A 266 -0.47 -28.08 -3.55
CA CYS A 266 -1.83 -28.44 -3.19
C CYS A 266 -2.20 -27.78 -1.85
N VAL A 267 -3.34 -27.10 -1.80
CA VAL A 267 -3.85 -26.53 -0.55
C VAL A 267 -4.74 -27.55 0.13
N THR A 268 -4.43 -27.87 1.38
CA THR A 268 -5.20 -28.81 2.20
C THR A 268 -5.64 -28.13 3.50
N LEU A 269 -6.64 -28.70 4.17
CA LEU A 269 -7.29 -28.11 5.35
C LEU A 269 -6.30 -27.79 6.49
N ASP A 270 -5.35 -28.71 6.75
CA ASP A 270 -4.34 -28.55 7.80
C ASP A 270 -2.92 -28.33 7.29
N GLY A 271 -2.70 -28.36 5.96
CA GLY A 271 -1.41 -28.20 5.32
C GLY A 271 -0.64 -29.49 5.11
N THR A 272 -1.17 -30.64 5.52
CA THR A 272 -0.54 -31.95 5.34
C THR A 272 -1.09 -32.72 4.14
N ASN A 273 -0.30 -33.63 3.60
CA ASN A 273 -0.73 -34.54 2.51
C ASN A 273 -1.70 -35.65 2.96
N LYS A 274 -2.15 -35.61 4.22
CA LYS A 274 -3.14 -36.55 4.78
C LYS A 274 -4.49 -35.90 5.01
N SER A 275 -4.64 -34.65 4.61
CA SER A 275 -5.83 -33.83 4.81
C SER A 275 -6.53 -33.56 3.49
N GLU A 276 -7.82 -33.18 3.57
CA GLU A 276 -8.69 -32.93 2.43
C GLU A 276 -8.18 -31.79 1.54
N ILE A 277 -8.28 -31.98 0.23
CA ILE A 277 -7.92 -31.00 -0.80
C ILE A 277 -8.97 -29.89 -0.81
N ILE A 278 -8.53 -28.64 -0.64
CA ILE A 278 -9.41 -27.46 -0.71
C ILE A 278 -9.01 -26.48 -1.84
N GLY A 279 -7.81 -26.62 -2.39
CA GLY A 279 -7.36 -25.73 -3.46
C GLY A 279 -6.02 -26.12 -4.08
N ILE A 280 -5.60 -25.27 -5.02
CA ILE A 280 -4.29 -25.34 -5.67
C ILE A 280 -3.72 -23.93 -5.84
N ILE A 281 -2.42 -23.80 -5.66
CA ILE A 281 -1.64 -22.59 -5.92
C ILE A 281 -0.64 -22.90 -7.01
N SER A 282 -0.60 -22.08 -8.04
CA SER A 282 0.43 -22.11 -9.08
C SER A 282 1.49 -21.03 -8.82
N GLU A 283 2.65 -21.17 -9.45
CA GLU A 283 3.69 -20.16 -9.46
C GLU A 283 3.18 -18.82 -10.05
N HIS A 284 2.26 -18.90 -10.99
CA HIS A 284 1.58 -17.73 -11.54
C HIS A 284 0.77 -16.96 -10.48
N ASP A 285 0.05 -17.68 -9.59
CA ASP A 285 -0.72 -17.04 -8.49
C ASP A 285 0.21 -16.31 -7.53
N VAL A 286 1.40 -16.87 -7.26
CA VAL A 286 2.45 -16.22 -6.46
C VAL A 286 2.91 -14.91 -7.12
N VAL A 287 3.20 -14.95 -8.43
CA VAL A 287 3.66 -13.77 -9.18
C VAL A 287 2.58 -12.67 -9.21
N VAL A 288 1.31 -13.04 -9.42
CA VAL A 288 0.18 -12.08 -9.39
C VAL A 288 -0.01 -11.49 -8.00
N ALA A 289 0.13 -12.30 -6.95
CA ALA A 289 0.05 -11.80 -5.57
C ALA A 289 1.19 -10.81 -5.25
N GLN A 290 2.37 -11.01 -5.82
CA GLN A 290 3.51 -10.08 -5.71
C GLN A 290 3.28 -8.76 -6.45
N ALA A 291 2.60 -8.78 -7.60
CA ALA A 291 2.31 -7.58 -8.39
C ALA A 291 1.42 -6.56 -7.65
N ASN A 292 0.67 -6.99 -6.65
CA ASN A 292 -0.17 -6.13 -5.80
C ASN A 292 0.58 -5.60 -4.57
N ASN A 293 1.92 -5.57 -4.58
CA ASN A 293 2.72 -5.06 -3.48
C ASN A 293 2.70 -3.52 -3.46
N PRO A 294 2.36 -2.86 -2.32
CA PRO A 294 2.42 -1.40 -2.16
C PRO A 294 3.77 -0.79 -2.56
N GLY A 295 4.88 -1.49 -2.33
CA GLY A 295 6.23 -1.05 -2.72
C GLY A 295 6.39 -0.84 -4.23
N VAL A 296 5.74 -1.65 -5.06
CA VAL A 296 5.74 -1.48 -6.52
C VAL A 296 5.02 -0.19 -6.91
N LEU A 297 3.88 0.12 -6.26
CA LEU A 297 3.14 1.36 -6.52
C LEU A 297 3.99 2.61 -6.21
N VAL A 298 4.76 2.58 -5.11
CA VAL A 298 5.65 3.70 -4.75
C VAL A 298 6.72 3.92 -5.82
N LYS A 299 7.30 2.86 -6.38
CA LYS A 299 8.29 2.99 -7.47
C LYS A 299 7.68 3.54 -8.74
N GLN A 300 6.46 3.07 -9.09
CA GLN A 300 5.70 3.63 -10.21
C GLN A 300 5.44 5.13 -10.03
N ILE A 301 5.09 5.56 -8.81
CA ILE A 301 4.87 6.99 -8.51
C ILE A 301 6.14 7.79 -8.75
N LYS A 302 7.28 7.36 -8.19
CA LYS A 302 8.58 8.07 -8.35
C LYS A 302 8.97 8.29 -9.81
N ARG A 303 8.59 7.34 -10.68
CA ARG A 303 8.94 7.35 -12.12
C ARG A 303 7.85 7.89 -13.02
N ALA A 304 6.66 8.18 -12.51
CA ALA A 304 5.57 8.72 -13.28
C ALA A 304 5.97 10.07 -13.91
N GLU A 305 5.88 10.17 -15.22
CA GLU A 305 6.20 11.37 -16.00
C GLU A 305 4.94 12.19 -16.34
N SER A 306 3.75 11.68 -16.01
CA SER A 306 2.46 12.30 -16.34
C SER A 306 1.38 12.03 -15.30
N ALA A 307 0.35 12.88 -15.31
CA ALA A 307 -0.88 12.69 -14.51
C ALA A 307 -1.59 11.37 -14.84
N GLN A 308 -1.55 10.93 -16.10
CA GLN A 308 -2.16 9.69 -16.57
C GLN A 308 -1.47 8.46 -15.95
N GLU A 309 -0.15 8.49 -15.82
CA GLU A 309 0.59 7.41 -15.14
C GLU A 309 0.27 7.36 -13.66
N LEU A 310 0.17 8.50 -12.98
CA LEU A 310 -0.28 8.58 -11.59
C LEU A 310 -1.70 8.07 -11.41
N LYS A 311 -2.59 8.33 -12.38
CA LYS A 311 -3.95 7.76 -12.39
C LYS A 311 -3.94 6.23 -12.43
N LEU A 312 -3.11 5.62 -13.29
CA LEU A 312 -2.98 4.16 -13.34
C LEU A 312 -2.53 3.58 -12.00
N VAL A 313 -1.59 4.25 -11.32
CA VAL A 313 -1.17 3.85 -9.97
C VAL A 313 -2.35 3.92 -8.99
N ARG A 314 -3.13 4.99 -9.03
CA ARG A 314 -4.30 5.16 -8.16
C ARG A 314 -5.40 4.12 -8.42
N ASP A 315 -5.61 3.75 -9.69
CA ASP A 315 -6.54 2.69 -10.07
C ASP A 315 -6.08 1.33 -9.52
N ASN A 316 -4.77 1.04 -9.55
CA ASN A 316 -4.21 -0.18 -8.96
C ASN A 316 -4.31 -0.17 -7.43
N LEU A 317 -4.08 0.98 -6.79
CA LEU A 317 -4.31 1.14 -5.35
C LEU A 317 -5.78 0.85 -4.98
N THR A 318 -6.73 1.29 -5.79
CA THR A 318 -8.16 1.00 -5.59
C THR A 318 -8.44 -0.51 -5.61
N LYS A 319 -7.82 -1.26 -6.54
CA LYS A 319 -7.93 -2.73 -6.57
C LYS A 319 -7.31 -3.36 -5.32
N LEU A 320 -6.15 -2.87 -4.89
CA LEU A 320 -5.48 -3.33 -3.67
C LEU A 320 -6.37 -3.15 -2.43
N ILE A 321 -7.01 -1.99 -2.28
CA ILE A 321 -7.94 -1.72 -1.16
C ILE A 321 -9.11 -2.71 -1.19
N LYS A 322 -9.73 -2.92 -2.37
CA LYS A 322 -10.86 -3.86 -2.52
C LYS A 322 -10.47 -5.27 -2.09
N ASN A 323 -9.32 -5.75 -2.56
CA ASN A 323 -8.81 -7.09 -2.20
C ASN A 323 -8.53 -7.19 -0.70
N ALA A 324 -7.87 -6.19 -0.12
CA ALA A 324 -7.57 -6.15 1.32
C ALA A 324 -8.84 -6.19 2.19
N LEU A 325 -9.93 -5.52 1.78
CA LEU A 325 -11.21 -5.57 2.48
C LEU A 325 -11.85 -6.96 2.41
N VAL A 326 -11.81 -7.60 1.23
CA VAL A 326 -12.33 -8.98 1.05
C VAL A 326 -11.52 -9.98 1.87
N GLU A 327 -10.21 -9.83 1.92
CA GLU A 327 -9.29 -10.66 2.73
C GLU A 327 -9.42 -10.39 4.24
N GLY A 328 -10.20 -9.38 4.66
CA GLY A 328 -10.43 -9.05 6.08
C GLY A 328 -9.25 -8.35 6.75
N ILE A 329 -8.36 -7.73 5.99
CA ILE A 329 -7.25 -6.94 6.55
C ILE A 329 -7.81 -5.79 7.40
N PRO A 330 -7.28 -5.55 8.61
CA PRO A 330 -7.74 -4.47 9.47
C PRO A 330 -7.70 -3.11 8.76
N ILE A 331 -8.79 -2.35 8.86
CA ILE A 331 -8.94 -1.08 8.12
C ILE A 331 -7.87 -0.06 8.49
N GLY A 332 -7.35 -0.10 9.71
CA GLY A 332 -6.26 0.77 10.16
C GLY A 332 -4.96 0.56 9.36
N HIS A 333 -4.62 -0.70 9.04
CA HIS A 333 -3.47 -1.01 8.18
C HIS A 333 -3.69 -0.53 6.75
N ILE A 334 -4.91 -0.71 6.24
CA ILE A 334 -5.28 -0.21 4.90
C ILE A 334 -5.12 1.32 4.86
N CYS A 335 -5.61 2.04 5.89
CA CYS A 335 -5.46 3.49 6.01
C CYS A 335 -4.00 3.94 5.98
N GLN A 336 -3.14 3.24 6.71
CA GLN A 336 -1.71 3.57 6.78
C GLN A 336 -1.06 3.46 5.40
N ILE A 337 -1.20 2.33 4.73
CA ILE A 337 -0.63 2.08 3.39
C ILE A 337 -1.18 3.10 2.37
N VAL A 338 -2.50 3.25 2.34
CA VAL A 338 -3.18 4.15 1.39
C VAL A 338 -2.81 5.61 1.64
N GLY A 339 -2.70 6.02 2.90
CA GLY A 339 -2.28 7.36 3.28
C GLY A 339 -0.89 7.71 2.75
N GLU A 340 0.09 6.80 2.90
CA GLU A 340 1.44 7.00 2.38
C GLU A 340 1.46 7.06 0.84
N ILE A 341 0.72 6.18 0.16
CA ILE A 341 0.65 6.19 -1.30
C ILE A 341 -0.04 7.48 -1.81
N ASN A 342 -1.13 7.93 -1.16
CA ASN A 342 -1.77 9.20 -1.52
C ASN A 342 -0.82 10.39 -1.34
N SER A 343 -0.05 10.41 -0.25
CA SER A 343 0.97 11.45 -0.01
C SER A 343 2.08 11.40 -1.07
N ALA A 344 2.53 10.22 -1.46
CA ALA A 344 3.51 10.04 -2.52
C ALA A 344 2.99 10.53 -3.90
N ILE A 345 1.73 10.24 -4.23
CA ILE A 345 1.08 10.75 -5.46
C ILE A 345 1.06 12.28 -5.44
N THR A 346 0.68 12.89 -4.31
CA THR A 346 0.67 14.35 -4.15
C THR A 346 2.07 14.94 -4.29
N SER A 347 3.08 14.34 -3.65
CA SER A 347 4.48 14.76 -3.79
C SER A 347 4.95 14.73 -5.24
N ARG A 348 4.64 13.64 -5.96
CA ARG A 348 5.01 13.53 -7.37
C ARG A 348 4.27 14.54 -8.26
N ALA A 349 3.01 14.82 -7.98
CA ALA A 349 2.25 15.87 -8.68
C ALA A 349 2.89 17.26 -8.50
N ILE A 350 3.44 17.55 -7.32
CA ILE A 350 4.17 18.80 -7.04
C ILE A 350 5.47 18.83 -7.86
N GLU A 351 6.28 17.76 -7.85
CA GLU A 351 7.51 17.66 -8.62
C GLU A 351 7.26 17.87 -10.13
N LEU A 352 6.26 17.19 -10.69
CA LEU A 352 5.87 17.35 -12.09
C LEU A 352 5.43 18.78 -12.41
N SER A 353 4.74 19.43 -11.48
CA SER A 353 4.31 20.83 -11.65
C SER A 353 5.49 21.80 -11.62
N ILE A 354 6.46 21.59 -10.72
CA ILE A 354 7.70 22.42 -10.67
C ILE A 354 8.49 22.27 -11.99
N VAL A 355 8.66 21.03 -12.46
CA VAL A 355 9.35 20.76 -13.75
C VAL A 355 8.61 21.44 -14.92
N LYS A 356 7.27 21.35 -14.95
CA LYS A 356 6.44 21.98 -15.98
C LYS A 356 6.52 23.50 -15.99
N MET A 357 6.64 24.13 -14.81
CA MET A 357 6.79 25.58 -14.69
C MET A 357 8.17 26.07 -15.16
N GLY A 358 9.19 25.21 -15.15
CA GLY A 358 10.56 25.54 -15.59
C GLY A 358 11.31 26.48 -14.64
N GLU A 359 10.71 26.86 -13.53
CA GLU A 359 11.28 27.75 -12.51
C GLU A 359 11.25 27.06 -11.15
N GLN A 360 12.33 27.20 -10.38
CA GLN A 360 12.41 26.67 -9.01
C GLN A 360 11.59 27.55 -8.05
N PRO A 361 11.06 26.98 -6.95
CA PRO A 361 10.39 27.74 -5.91
C PRO A 361 11.26 28.89 -5.41
N PRO A 362 10.73 30.12 -5.36
CA PRO A 362 11.53 31.33 -5.04
C PRO A 362 11.96 31.43 -3.56
N VAL A 363 11.32 30.66 -2.69
CA VAL A 363 11.59 30.52 -1.25
C VAL A 363 11.15 29.15 -0.77
N PRO A 364 11.64 28.67 0.40
CA PRO A 364 11.15 27.45 1.03
C PRO A 364 9.62 27.47 1.20
N PHE A 365 9.00 26.32 0.97
CA PHE A 365 7.56 26.15 1.14
C PHE A 365 7.23 24.74 1.65
N ALA A 366 6.04 24.53 2.19
CA ALA A 366 5.53 23.22 2.49
C ALA A 366 4.10 23.04 1.97
N TRP A 367 3.82 21.85 1.45
CA TRP A 367 2.49 21.41 1.07
C TRP A 367 1.88 20.57 2.19
N LEU A 368 0.62 20.84 2.51
CA LEU A 368 -0.14 20.16 3.55
C LEU A 368 -1.36 19.49 2.92
N ASN A 369 -1.54 18.21 3.18
CA ASN A 369 -2.85 17.59 3.06
C ASN A 369 -3.67 17.91 4.31
N ILE A 370 -4.96 18.18 4.16
CA ILE A 370 -5.85 18.49 5.28
C ILE A 370 -7.08 17.57 5.28
N GLY A 371 -7.89 17.64 6.32
CA GLY A 371 -9.11 16.85 6.44
C GLY A 371 -8.86 15.33 6.44
N SER A 372 -9.61 14.56 5.65
CA SER A 372 -9.49 13.10 5.59
C SER A 372 -8.14 12.63 5.03
N GLN A 373 -7.55 13.40 4.12
CA GLN A 373 -6.23 13.12 3.56
C GLN A 373 -5.14 13.43 4.59
N GLY A 374 -5.26 14.55 5.33
CA GLY A 374 -4.37 14.89 6.44
C GLY A 374 -4.42 13.88 7.61
N ARG A 375 -5.56 13.20 7.79
CA ARG A 375 -5.68 12.09 8.75
C ARG A 375 -5.25 10.74 8.19
N LYS A 376 -4.86 10.63 6.92
CA LYS A 376 -4.57 9.36 6.22
C LYS A 376 -5.74 8.37 6.26
N GLU A 377 -6.95 8.86 6.14
CA GLU A 377 -8.21 8.08 6.19
C GLU A 377 -8.99 8.10 4.87
N GLN A 378 -8.42 8.69 3.82
CA GLN A 378 -9.05 8.78 2.50
C GLN A 378 -8.79 7.52 1.68
N LEU A 379 -9.67 6.53 1.81
CA LEU A 379 -9.60 5.26 1.09
C LEU A 379 -10.28 5.30 -0.28
N LEU A 380 -11.33 6.10 -0.39
CA LEU A 380 -12.10 6.29 -1.62
C LEU A 380 -11.59 7.50 -2.41
N LEU A 381 -11.88 7.53 -3.71
CA LEU A 381 -11.72 8.72 -4.52
C LEU A 381 -12.83 9.71 -4.12
N THR A 382 -12.43 10.78 -3.48
CA THR A 382 -13.27 11.90 -3.05
C THR A 382 -12.54 13.21 -3.37
N ASP A 383 -13.06 14.31 -2.87
CA ASP A 383 -12.48 15.64 -3.01
C ASP A 383 -11.06 15.74 -2.42
N GLN A 384 -10.28 16.63 -2.98
CA GLN A 384 -8.96 16.97 -2.50
C GLN A 384 -9.05 18.19 -1.57
N ASP A 385 -8.45 18.07 -0.39
CA ASP A 385 -8.32 19.14 0.58
C ASP A 385 -6.83 19.36 0.88
N ASN A 386 -6.31 20.57 0.59
CA ASN A 386 -4.90 20.87 0.75
C ASN A 386 -4.63 22.34 1.01
N ALA A 387 -3.44 22.64 1.52
CA ALA A 387 -2.99 23.99 1.80
C ALA A 387 -1.48 24.12 1.51
N LEU A 388 -1.04 25.36 1.32
CA LEU A 388 0.37 25.68 1.10
C LEU A 388 0.82 26.78 2.05
N VAL A 389 1.98 26.57 2.69
CA VAL A 389 2.70 27.58 3.46
C VAL A 389 4.03 27.88 2.79
N PHE A 390 4.41 29.14 2.69
CA PHE A 390 5.71 29.56 2.21
C PHE A 390 6.42 30.48 3.23
N GLU A 391 7.74 30.56 3.14
CA GLU A 391 8.56 31.39 4.01
C GLU A 391 8.19 32.87 3.87
N ASP A 392 8.28 33.62 4.97
CA ASP A 392 8.00 35.05 4.96
C ASP A 392 9.03 35.82 4.13
N VAL A 393 8.55 36.75 3.32
CA VAL A 393 9.37 37.60 2.44
C VAL A 393 9.10 39.07 2.68
N ALA A 394 10.01 39.90 2.21
CA ALA A 394 9.81 41.34 2.21
C ALA A 394 8.58 41.74 1.34
N GLU A 395 7.90 42.83 1.72
CA GLU A 395 6.61 43.23 1.13
C GLU A 395 6.71 43.44 -0.40
N GLU A 396 7.84 43.94 -0.88
CA GLU A 396 8.10 44.17 -2.31
C GLU A 396 8.14 42.85 -3.14
N ARG A 397 8.45 41.74 -2.50
CA ARG A 397 8.52 40.42 -3.16
C ARG A 397 7.26 39.60 -2.97
N TYR A 398 6.39 39.98 -2.04
CA TYR A 398 5.27 39.15 -1.61
C TYR A 398 4.34 38.74 -2.76
N ASP A 399 3.90 39.71 -3.56
CA ASP A 399 2.96 39.47 -4.66
C ASP A 399 3.54 38.50 -5.72
N ALA A 400 4.82 38.66 -6.05
CA ALA A 400 5.51 37.80 -7.00
C ALA A 400 5.64 36.37 -6.47
N VAL A 401 6.02 36.20 -5.20
CA VAL A 401 6.16 34.91 -4.54
C VAL A 401 4.79 34.22 -4.41
N LYS A 402 3.78 34.93 -3.95
CA LYS A 402 2.41 34.39 -3.83
C LYS A 402 1.85 33.98 -5.18
N LYS A 403 2.07 34.77 -6.22
CA LYS A 403 1.64 34.44 -7.59
C LYS A 403 2.29 33.13 -8.07
N TYR A 404 3.59 32.96 -7.84
CA TYR A 404 4.29 31.71 -8.18
C TYR A 404 3.62 30.51 -7.49
N PHE A 405 3.39 30.57 -6.17
CA PHE A 405 2.81 29.45 -5.43
C PHE A 405 1.34 29.18 -5.79
N LEU A 406 0.57 30.18 -6.15
CA LEU A 406 -0.79 29.98 -6.68
C LEU A 406 -0.77 29.27 -8.03
N GLN A 407 0.15 29.60 -8.92
CA GLN A 407 0.33 28.91 -10.21
C GLN A 407 0.79 27.46 -10.00
N LEU A 408 1.74 27.22 -9.07
CA LEU A 408 2.14 25.88 -8.69
C LEU A 408 0.95 25.09 -8.15
N ALA A 409 0.21 25.64 -7.22
CA ALA A 409 -0.94 24.99 -6.61
C ALA A 409 -2.06 24.69 -7.62
N ASP A 410 -2.31 25.58 -8.56
CA ASP A 410 -3.26 25.35 -9.65
C ASP A 410 -2.82 24.16 -10.51
N SER A 411 -1.55 24.11 -10.91
CA SER A 411 -1.01 22.97 -11.67
C SER A 411 -1.14 21.65 -10.90
N VAL A 412 -0.80 21.64 -9.61
CA VAL A 412 -0.87 20.43 -8.75
C VAL A 412 -2.31 19.95 -8.60
N THR A 413 -3.25 20.85 -8.27
CA THR A 413 -4.66 20.48 -8.08
C THR A 413 -5.29 19.95 -9.36
N HIS A 414 -4.88 20.47 -10.54
CA HIS A 414 -5.31 19.91 -11.82
C HIS A 414 -4.73 18.51 -12.09
N ILE A 415 -3.46 18.26 -11.77
CA ILE A 415 -2.88 16.90 -11.86
C ILE A 415 -3.65 15.94 -10.94
N LEU A 416 -3.90 16.31 -9.69
CA LEU A 416 -4.65 15.51 -8.74
C LEU A 416 -6.09 15.24 -9.21
N ASN A 417 -6.72 16.22 -9.88
CA ASN A 417 -8.05 16.02 -10.48
C ASN A 417 -8.02 14.98 -11.62
N VAL A 418 -7.00 14.97 -12.47
CA VAL A 418 -6.81 13.95 -13.51
C VAL A 418 -6.58 12.57 -12.89
N VAL A 419 -5.87 12.50 -11.76
CA VAL A 419 -5.66 11.25 -11.00
C VAL A 419 -6.98 10.70 -10.45
N GLY A 420 -7.97 11.57 -10.19
CA GLY A 420 -9.31 11.21 -9.74
C GLY A 420 -9.71 11.83 -8.39
N TYR A 421 -8.88 12.71 -7.80
CA TYR A 421 -9.30 13.49 -6.64
C TYR A 421 -10.07 14.72 -7.12
N GLU A 422 -11.38 14.75 -6.92
CA GLU A 422 -12.24 15.83 -7.37
C GLU A 422 -11.88 17.16 -6.70
N PHE A 423 -12.15 18.28 -7.37
CA PHE A 423 -12.01 19.58 -6.73
C PHE A 423 -12.96 19.71 -5.54
N CYS A 424 -12.47 20.25 -4.43
CA CYS A 424 -13.29 20.46 -3.24
C CYS A 424 -14.39 21.51 -3.52
N PRO A 425 -15.69 21.16 -3.36
CA PRO A 425 -16.78 22.12 -3.59
C PRO A 425 -16.74 23.35 -2.65
N ALA A 426 -16.06 23.21 -1.51
CA ALA A 426 -15.85 24.28 -0.54
C ALA A 426 -14.54 25.05 -0.79
N GLU A 427 -13.86 24.78 -1.92
CA GLU A 427 -12.60 25.42 -2.33
C GLU A 427 -11.48 25.36 -1.28
N MET A 428 -11.42 24.24 -0.52
CA MET A 428 -10.38 23.99 0.50
C MET A 428 -9.09 23.45 -0.16
N MET A 429 -8.56 24.21 -1.12
CA MET A 429 -7.39 23.82 -1.91
C MET A 429 -6.34 24.92 -1.92
N ALA A 430 -5.08 24.55 -2.00
CA ALA A 430 -3.94 25.47 -2.06
C ALA A 430 -3.99 26.44 -3.26
N SER A 431 -4.72 26.09 -4.33
CA SER A 431 -4.99 26.99 -5.47
C SER A 431 -5.91 28.17 -5.11
N ASN A 432 -6.66 28.08 -4.00
CA ASN A 432 -7.41 29.21 -3.47
C ASN A 432 -6.46 30.14 -2.69
N PRO A 433 -6.41 31.47 -2.99
CA PRO A 433 -5.55 32.41 -2.27
C PRO A 433 -5.73 32.45 -0.75
N LEU A 434 -6.89 31.98 -0.24
CA LEU A 434 -7.15 31.87 1.19
C LEU A 434 -6.32 30.77 1.88
N TRP A 435 -5.85 29.76 1.13
CA TRP A 435 -5.14 28.60 1.65
C TRP A 435 -3.71 28.47 1.12
N CYS A 436 -3.24 29.47 0.36
CA CYS A 436 -1.85 29.66 -0.05
C CYS A 436 -1.32 30.91 0.66
N LYS A 437 -0.58 30.74 1.75
CA LYS A 437 -0.21 31.81 2.66
C LYS A 437 1.24 31.75 3.10
N SER A 438 1.81 32.90 3.50
CA SER A 438 3.09 32.93 4.20
C SER A 438 2.96 32.36 5.62
N LEU A 439 4.08 32.01 6.24
CA LEU A 439 4.10 31.50 7.61
C LEU A 439 3.48 32.50 8.60
N LYS A 440 3.77 33.78 8.44
CA LYS A 440 3.17 34.86 9.24
C LYS A 440 1.66 34.91 9.10
N GLU A 441 1.14 34.80 7.88
CA GLU A 441 -0.30 34.80 7.61
C GLU A 441 -0.99 33.55 8.20
N TRP A 442 -0.37 32.36 8.12
CA TRP A 442 -0.91 31.16 8.73
C TRP A 442 -0.93 31.27 10.25
N ASN A 443 0.15 31.78 10.86
CA ASN A 443 0.21 32.00 12.31
C ASN A 443 -0.87 33.00 12.75
N ALA A 444 -1.07 34.09 12.02
CA ALA A 444 -2.13 35.05 12.30
C ALA A 444 -3.54 34.42 12.16
N GLN A 445 -3.74 33.55 11.15
CA GLN A 445 -5.00 32.87 10.92
C GLN A 445 -5.35 31.89 12.05
N TYR A 446 -4.40 31.05 12.49
CA TYR A 446 -4.61 30.14 13.62
C TYR A 446 -4.84 30.91 14.92
N ASN A 447 -4.10 32.00 15.16
CA ASN A 447 -4.33 32.88 16.30
C ASN A 447 -5.75 33.45 16.29
N ALA A 448 -6.23 33.93 15.14
CA ALA A 448 -7.58 34.47 15.02
C ALA A 448 -8.65 33.38 15.30
N TRP A 449 -8.48 32.18 14.77
CA TRP A 449 -9.43 31.08 15.02
C TRP A 449 -9.49 30.66 16.49
N ILE A 450 -8.33 30.65 17.18
CA ILE A 450 -8.24 30.19 18.56
C ILE A 450 -8.72 31.27 19.54
N HIS A 451 -8.35 32.53 19.33
CA HIS A 451 -8.68 33.59 20.27
C HIS A 451 -10.01 34.33 20.00
N SER A 452 -10.53 34.17 18.77
CA SER A 452 -11.83 34.78 18.39
C SER A 452 -12.70 33.70 17.72
N PRO A 453 -13.14 32.66 18.47
CA PRO A 453 -13.84 31.51 17.94
C PRO A 453 -15.25 31.88 17.48
N ALA A 454 -15.37 32.36 16.23
CA ALA A 454 -16.65 32.53 15.56
C ALA A 454 -17.11 31.21 14.92
N LYS A 455 -18.42 31.04 14.68
CA LYS A 455 -18.99 29.82 14.08
C LYS A 455 -18.26 29.34 12.82
N LYS A 456 -17.92 30.28 11.91
CA LYS A 456 -17.15 29.98 10.69
C LYS A 456 -15.71 29.55 11.01
N GLY A 457 -15.07 30.18 12.00
CA GLY A 457 -13.71 29.82 12.43
C GLY A 457 -13.63 28.43 13.04
N ILE A 458 -14.60 28.06 13.86
CA ILE A 458 -14.68 26.72 14.47
C ILE A 458 -14.84 25.63 13.39
N LEU A 459 -15.67 25.84 12.38
CA LEU A 459 -15.78 24.93 11.26
C LEU A 459 -14.45 24.78 10.51
N MET A 460 -13.70 25.87 10.32
CA MET A 460 -12.35 25.80 9.72
C MET A 460 -11.39 25.03 10.62
N CYS A 461 -11.45 25.20 11.93
CA CYS A 461 -10.65 24.43 12.88
C CYS A 461 -10.88 22.92 12.71
N SER A 462 -12.12 22.46 12.49
CA SER A 462 -12.45 21.05 12.31
C SER A 462 -11.82 20.43 11.05
N ILE A 463 -11.30 21.23 10.14
CA ILE A 463 -10.65 20.80 8.89
C ILE A 463 -9.13 21.03 8.98
N PHE A 464 -8.71 22.25 9.34
CA PHE A 464 -7.32 22.69 9.28
C PHE A 464 -6.46 22.26 10.48
N PHE A 465 -7.03 21.70 11.54
CA PHE A 465 -6.25 21.04 12.60
C PHE A 465 -5.92 19.58 12.28
N ASP A 466 -6.46 19.04 11.19
CA ASP A 466 -6.13 17.72 10.67
C ASP A 466 -5.24 17.88 9.44
N TYR A 467 -4.03 18.39 9.61
CA TYR A 467 -3.05 18.57 8.54
C TYR A 467 -1.90 17.54 8.66
N ASP A 468 -1.36 17.15 7.51
CA ASP A 468 -0.16 16.32 7.42
C ASP A 468 0.82 16.94 6.40
N PHE A 469 2.10 16.90 6.74
CA PHE A 469 3.17 17.35 5.86
C PHE A 469 3.35 16.38 4.70
N VAL A 470 3.46 16.89 3.47
CA VAL A 470 3.61 16.08 2.27
C VAL A 470 4.91 16.37 1.52
N TYR A 471 5.24 17.64 1.32
CA TYR A 471 6.37 18.04 0.48
C TYR A 471 6.95 19.39 0.91
N GLY A 472 8.26 19.56 0.72
CA GLY A 472 8.97 20.82 0.93
C GLY A 472 9.68 20.91 2.28
N ASP A 473 9.64 22.09 2.91
CA ASP A 473 10.32 22.36 4.18
C ASP A 473 9.42 22.08 5.39
N LYS A 474 9.74 21.01 6.12
CA LYS A 474 9.00 20.58 7.31
C LYS A 474 9.08 21.58 8.47
N GLU A 475 10.13 22.41 8.53
CA GLU A 475 10.29 23.40 9.61
C GLU A 475 9.18 24.46 9.58
N LEU A 476 8.65 24.80 8.41
CA LEU A 476 7.49 25.68 8.31
C LEU A 476 6.24 25.06 8.99
N VAL A 477 6.05 23.76 8.85
CA VAL A 477 4.94 23.05 9.49
C VAL A 477 5.15 22.91 10.99
N ASN A 478 6.38 22.66 11.43
CA ASN A 478 6.76 22.63 12.85
C ASN A 478 6.49 24.00 13.52
N ALA A 479 6.77 25.10 12.83
CA ALA A 479 6.49 26.45 13.31
C ALA A 479 4.97 26.71 13.47
N ILE A 480 4.15 26.30 12.50
CA ILE A 480 2.68 26.36 12.61
C ILE A 480 2.20 25.51 13.79
N THR A 481 2.67 24.28 13.91
CA THR A 481 2.31 23.37 15.01
C THR A 481 2.63 24.00 16.35
N SER A 482 3.83 24.55 16.51
CA SER A 482 4.26 25.23 17.75
C SER A 482 3.35 26.43 18.08
N THR A 483 2.96 27.20 17.07
CA THR A 483 2.03 28.34 17.25
C THR A 483 0.66 27.86 17.70
N ILE A 484 0.11 26.78 17.11
CA ILE A 484 -1.19 26.21 17.50
C ILE A 484 -1.13 25.79 18.97
N PHE A 485 -0.19 24.93 19.36
CA PHE A 485 -0.12 24.40 20.73
C PHE A 485 0.22 25.45 21.78
N LYS A 486 0.94 26.50 21.43
CA LYS A 486 1.15 27.66 22.29
C LYS A 486 -0.16 28.42 22.55
N ASN A 487 -1.03 28.58 21.55
CA ASN A 487 -2.23 29.40 21.63
C ASN A 487 -3.46 28.64 22.15
N VAL A 488 -3.56 27.33 21.96
CA VAL A 488 -4.62 26.51 22.57
C VAL A 488 -4.38 26.26 24.07
N ASN A 489 -3.14 26.51 24.56
CA ASN A 489 -2.81 26.28 25.96
C ASN A 489 -3.74 27.08 26.87
N ASP A 490 -4.44 26.37 27.79
CA ASP A 490 -5.37 26.93 28.78
C ASP A 490 -6.54 27.77 28.22
N ASN A 491 -6.80 27.71 26.90
CA ASN A 491 -7.92 28.44 26.30
C ASN A 491 -9.23 27.65 26.43
N GLN A 492 -9.82 27.64 27.62
CA GLN A 492 -11.07 26.91 27.90
C GLN A 492 -12.24 27.36 27.02
N ILE A 493 -12.28 28.65 26.65
CA ILE A 493 -13.33 29.21 25.78
C ILE A 493 -13.25 28.56 24.38
N PHE A 494 -12.07 28.49 23.81
CA PHE A 494 -11.85 27.84 22.51
C PHE A 494 -12.30 26.37 22.56
N PHE A 495 -11.88 25.63 23.59
CA PHE A 495 -12.27 24.23 23.75
C PHE A 495 -13.78 24.05 23.98
N ALA A 496 -14.44 24.96 24.68
CA ALA A 496 -15.89 24.93 24.84
C ALA A 496 -16.63 25.12 23.50
N TYR A 497 -16.19 26.07 22.67
CA TYR A 497 -16.76 26.27 21.32
C TYR A 497 -16.53 25.06 20.41
N LEU A 498 -15.31 24.52 20.38
CA LEU A 498 -14.96 23.35 19.57
C LEU A 498 -15.71 22.10 20.05
N GLY A 499 -15.86 21.94 21.37
CA GLY A 499 -16.65 20.87 21.97
C GLY A 499 -18.14 20.97 21.69
N SER A 500 -18.70 22.19 21.74
CA SER A 500 -20.10 22.42 21.35
C SER A 500 -20.34 22.07 19.86
N ASP A 501 -19.37 22.34 18.99
CA ASP A 501 -19.44 21.95 17.58
C ASP A 501 -19.41 20.43 17.41
N ALA A 502 -18.55 19.72 18.14
CA ALA A 502 -18.43 18.26 18.14
C ALA A 502 -19.72 17.56 18.61
N LEU A 503 -20.54 18.23 19.43
CA LEU A 503 -21.82 17.70 19.92
C LEU A 503 -23.02 17.96 18.99
N LYS A 504 -22.86 18.69 17.89
CA LYS A 504 -23.96 18.97 16.95
C LYS A 504 -24.53 17.72 16.28
N ASN A 505 -23.71 16.68 16.16
CA ASN A 505 -24.12 15.39 15.66
C ASN A 505 -24.43 14.47 16.85
N PRO A 506 -25.71 14.32 17.26
CA PRO A 506 -26.07 13.44 18.36
C PRO A 506 -25.84 11.98 18.01
N PRO A 507 -25.79 11.09 19.02
CA PRO A 507 -25.69 9.65 18.77
C PRO A 507 -26.72 9.16 17.75
N PRO A 508 -26.35 8.24 16.86
CA PRO A 508 -27.15 7.90 15.68
C PRO A 508 -28.36 6.97 15.95
N LEU A 509 -28.68 6.70 17.20
CA LEU A 509 -29.84 5.91 17.61
C LEU A 509 -30.93 6.78 18.22
N GLY A 510 -32.16 6.62 17.75
CA GLY A 510 -33.33 7.22 18.36
C GLY A 510 -33.73 6.57 19.69
N PHE A 511 -34.75 7.11 20.35
CA PHE A 511 -35.24 6.67 21.68
C PHE A 511 -35.52 5.16 21.76
N PHE A 512 -36.00 4.54 20.67
CA PHE A 512 -36.27 3.10 20.58
C PHE A 512 -35.11 2.30 19.96
N ARG A 513 -33.88 2.82 19.99
CA ARG A 513 -32.67 2.21 19.37
C ARG A 513 -32.83 1.90 17.88
N GLN A 514 -33.66 2.67 17.17
CA GLN A 514 -33.76 2.64 15.72
C GLN A 514 -32.71 3.56 15.09
N PHE A 515 -32.22 3.21 13.90
CA PHE A 515 -31.33 4.07 13.13
C PHE A 515 -32.00 5.41 12.80
N LEU A 516 -31.29 6.50 12.99
CA LEU A 516 -31.71 7.81 12.53
C LEU A 516 -31.36 7.96 11.05
N VAL A 517 -32.34 7.73 10.19
CA VAL A 517 -32.19 7.84 8.73
C VAL A 517 -32.57 9.24 8.23
N GLU A 518 -32.13 9.57 7.02
CA GLU A 518 -32.54 10.80 6.34
C GLU A 518 -34.04 10.73 5.99
N LYS A 519 -34.77 11.84 6.25
CA LYS A 519 -36.24 11.87 6.12
C LYS A 519 -36.70 12.30 4.74
N ASP A 520 -35.87 13.10 4.05
CA ASP A 520 -36.23 13.77 2.80
C ASP A 520 -35.05 13.71 1.81
N GLY A 521 -35.32 14.03 0.54
CA GLY A 521 -34.32 14.14 -0.53
C GLY A 521 -33.95 12.79 -1.17
N GLU A 522 -32.91 12.82 -2.00
CA GLU A 522 -32.42 11.70 -2.80
C GLU A 522 -31.95 10.50 -1.94
N HIS A 523 -31.50 10.77 -0.71
CA HIS A 523 -30.99 9.77 0.23
C HIS A 523 -31.99 9.40 1.34
N LYS A 524 -33.30 9.58 1.07
CA LYS A 524 -34.35 9.20 1.99
C LYS A 524 -34.20 7.72 2.41
N ASP A 525 -34.45 7.44 3.69
CA ASP A 525 -34.31 6.13 4.33
C ASP A 525 -32.89 5.55 4.37
N SER A 526 -31.87 6.32 3.96
CA SER A 526 -30.47 5.94 4.09
C SER A 526 -29.86 6.48 5.39
N PHE A 527 -28.85 5.80 5.90
CA PHE A 527 -28.10 6.22 7.09
C PHE A 527 -26.83 6.98 6.70
N ASP A 528 -26.70 8.24 7.13
CA ASP A 528 -25.48 9.05 6.93
C ASP A 528 -24.37 8.60 7.88
N VAL A 529 -23.55 7.62 7.45
CA VAL A 529 -22.47 7.07 8.25
C VAL A 529 -21.33 8.08 8.47
N LYS A 530 -21.13 9.02 7.54
CA LYS A 530 -20.11 10.07 7.66
C LYS A 530 -20.47 11.04 8.78
N SER A 531 -21.63 11.70 8.69
CA SER A 531 -22.00 12.75 9.65
C SER A 531 -22.42 12.19 11.02
N ARG A 532 -23.15 11.08 11.05
CA ARG A 532 -23.71 10.54 12.29
C ARG A 532 -22.85 9.49 12.99
N GLY A 533 -21.91 8.88 12.26
CA GLY A 533 -21.03 7.85 12.79
C GLY A 533 -19.57 8.31 12.93
N LEU A 534 -18.93 8.64 11.80
CA LEU A 534 -17.49 8.94 11.77
C LEU A 534 -17.16 10.32 12.37
N MET A 535 -17.89 11.37 11.98
CA MET A 535 -17.56 12.74 12.40
C MET A 535 -17.55 12.91 13.92
N PRO A 536 -18.52 12.39 14.71
CA PRO A 536 -18.47 12.51 16.17
C PRO A 536 -17.19 11.91 16.79
N LEU A 537 -16.69 10.78 16.25
CA LEU A 537 -15.46 10.14 16.73
C LEU A 537 -14.22 10.95 16.31
N ILE A 538 -14.19 11.45 15.06
CA ILE A 538 -13.11 12.29 14.55
C ILE A 538 -12.98 13.57 15.37
N ASP A 539 -14.10 14.26 15.61
CA ASP A 539 -14.14 15.53 16.35
C ASP A 539 -13.73 15.32 17.81
N ALA A 540 -14.21 14.25 18.44
CA ALA A 540 -13.81 13.90 19.79
C ALA A 540 -12.31 13.60 19.89
N ALA A 541 -11.77 12.76 19.01
CA ALA A 541 -10.35 12.43 19.01
C ALA A 541 -9.48 13.67 18.82
N ARG A 542 -9.83 14.54 17.85
CA ARG A 542 -9.13 15.80 17.59
C ARG A 542 -9.13 16.71 18.82
N LEU A 543 -10.31 16.95 19.38
CA LEU A 543 -10.48 17.84 20.52
C LEU A 543 -9.71 17.38 21.74
N LEU A 544 -9.79 16.09 22.06
CA LEU A 544 -9.09 15.48 23.19
C LEU A 544 -7.57 15.53 22.99
N CYS A 545 -7.06 15.21 21.78
CA CYS A 545 -5.63 15.29 21.48
C CYS A 545 -5.10 16.73 21.56
N LEU A 546 -5.84 17.72 21.04
CA LEU A 546 -5.47 19.13 21.20
C LEU A 546 -5.41 19.55 22.68
N ASN A 547 -6.38 19.13 23.47
CA ASN A 547 -6.42 19.41 24.90
C ASN A 547 -5.27 18.78 25.67
N GLN A 548 -4.90 17.53 25.32
CA GLN A 548 -3.79 16.79 25.93
C GLN A 548 -2.42 17.09 25.30
N LYS A 549 -2.37 18.00 24.33
CA LYS A 549 -1.14 18.40 23.60
C LYS A 549 -0.43 17.23 22.92
N ILE A 550 -1.19 16.26 22.45
CA ILE A 550 -0.67 15.15 21.66
C ILE A 550 -0.32 15.66 20.27
N THR A 551 0.95 15.61 19.90
CA THR A 551 1.49 16.01 18.61
C THR A 551 1.84 14.79 17.75
N GLY A 552 1.83 14.92 16.42
CA GLY A 552 2.25 13.85 15.50
C GLY A 552 1.24 12.73 15.28
N ALA A 553 0.07 12.77 15.94
CA ALA A 553 -1.01 11.83 15.76
C ALA A 553 -2.19 12.51 15.04
N ASN A 554 -2.33 12.28 13.73
CA ASN A 554 -3.46 12.83 12.95
C ASN A 554 -4.55 11.79 12.69
N ASN A 555 -4.19 10.52 12.47
CA ASN A 555 -5.15 9.45 12.24
C ASN A 555 -6.02 9.19 13.47
N THR A 556 -7.32 9.05 13.29
CA THR A 556 -8.30 8.92 14.40
C THR A 556 -8.04 7.67 15.26
N LEU A 557 -7.62 6.55 14.67
CA LEU A 557 -7.27 5.34 15.41
C LEU A 557 -6.03 5.55 16.28
N VAL A 558 -5.01 6.20 15.72
CA VAL A 558 -3.78 6.53 16.45
C VAL A 558 -4.07 7.50 17.59
N ARG A 559 -4.90 8.53 17.33
CA ARG A 559 -5.33 9.48 18.37
C ARG A 559 -5.99 8.79 19.55
N PHE A 560 -6.92 7.88 19.33
CA PHE A 560 -7.55 7.13 20.42
C PHE A 560 -6.58 6.21 21.14
N LYS A 561 -5.62 5.61 20.43
CA LYS A 561 -4.57 4.78 21.05
C LYS A 561 -3.66 5.61 21.97
N GLU A 562 -3.22 6.78 21.53
CA GLU A 562 -2.41 7.69 22.34
C GLU A 562 -3.20 8.21 23.56
N LEU A 563 -4.48 8.54 23.39
CA LEU A 563 -5.36 8.94 24.47
C LEU A 563 -5.56 7.82 25.51
N ALA A 564 -5.74 6.58 25.06
CA ALA A 564 -5.87 5.42 25.96
C ALA A 564 -4.59 5.19 26.79
N ALA A 565 -3.42 5.37 26.18
CA ALA A 565 -2.15 5.26 26.88
C ALA A 565 -1.93 6.40 27.89
N LEU A 566 -2.38 7.61 27.56
CA LEU A 566 -2.20 8.80 28.42
C LEU A 566 -3.22 8.86 29.55
N GLU A 567 -4.45 8.37 29.32
CA GLU A 567 -5.56 8.40 30.28
C GLU A 567 -6.10 6.99 30.59
N PRO A 568 -5.40 6.18 31.40
CA PRO A 568 -5.81 4.79 31.69
C PRO A 568 -7.23 4.64 32.26
N GLN A 569 -7.74 5.67 32.97
CA GLN A 569 -9.10 5.68 33.51
C GLN A 569 -10.19 5.72 32.42
N ASN A 570 -9.87 6.20 31.22
CA ASN A 570 -10.77 6.27 30.08
C ASN A 570 -10.36 5.28 28.95
N ALA A 571 -9.33 4.47 29.16
CA ALA A 571 -8.73 3.62 28.12
C ALA A 571 -9.77 2.72 27.43
N THR A 572 -10.62 2.05 28.21
CA THR A 572 -11.69 1.18 27.66
C THR A 572 -12.64 1.93 26.72
N THR A 573 -12.99 3.19 27.03
CA THR A 573 -13.84 4.01 26.16
C THR A 573 -13.10 4.41 24.88
N TYR A 574 -11.83 4.79 24.97
CA TYR A 574 -11.05 5.17 23.80
C TYR A 574 -10.75 3.99 22.87
N GLU A 575 -10.46 2.82 23.43
CA GLU A 575 -10.32 1.56 22.66
C GLU A 575 -11.62 1.20 21.95
N ALA A 576 -12.76 1.30 22.64
CA ALA A 576 -14.08 1.08 22.04
C ALA A 576 -14.39 2.09 20.91
N CYS A 577 -13.98 3.37 21.07
CA CYS A 577 -14.09 4.39 20.03
C CYS A 577 -13.22 4.06 18.81
N SER A 578 -12.01 3.56 19.01
CA SER A 578 -11.12 3.11 17.95
C SER A 578 -11.72 1.95 17.16
N GLU A 579 -12.28 0.95 17.85
CA GLU A 579 -12.96 -0.18 17.22
C GLU A 579 -14.22 0.28 16.46
N ALA A 580 -15.04 1.14 17.06
CA ALA A 580 -16.23 1.72 16.43
C ALA A 580 -15.86 2.47 15.15
N PHE A 581 -14.83 3.31 15.20
CA PHE A 581 -14.33 4.02 14.01
C PHE A 581 -13.90 3.06 12.91
N SER A 582 -13.18 1.99 13.27
CA SER A 582 -12.75 0.95 12.32
C SER A 582 -13.93 0.30 11.61
N VAL A 583 -14.96 -0.08 12.36
CA VAL A 583 -16.20 -0.69 11.82
C VAL A 583 -16.91 0.29 10.88
N LEU A 584 -17.12 1.53 11.31
CA LEU A 584 -17.84 2.54 10.54
C LEU A 584 -17.10 2.93 9.25
N LEU A 585 -15.78 3.06 9.31
CA LEU A 585 -14.95 3.37 8.15
C LEU A 585 -14.97 2.20 7.14
N LYS A 586 -14.97 0.96 7.61
CA LYS A 586 -15.11 -0.23 6.77
C LYS A 586 -16.45 -0.20 6.02
N PHE A 587 -17.57 -0.02 6.70
CA PHE A 587 -18.89 0.07 6.06
C PHE A 587 -18.95 1.19 5.02
N ARG A 588 -18.42 2.38 5.35
CA ARG A 588 -18.32 3.49 4.41
C ARG A 588 -17.53 3.12 3.16
N THR A 589 -16.39 2.44 3.34
CA THR A 589 -15.51 2.09 2.23
C THR A 589 -16.13 1.03 1.34
N GLU A 590 -16.74 0.00 1.92
CA GLU A 590 -17.46 -1.06 1.19
C GLU A 590 -18.64 -0.48 0.39
N GLU A 591 -19.45 0.39 0.99
CA GLU A 591 -20.55 1.08 0.30
C GLU A 591 -20.05 1.96 -0.84
N GLY A 592 -18.97 2.72 -0.60
CA GLY A 592 -18.35 3.57 -1.61
C GLY A 592 -17.91 2.78 -2.84
N PHE A 593 -17.34 1.61 -2.66
CA PHE A 593 -16.98 0.73 -3.77
C PHE A 593 -18.18 0.07 -4.45
N ALA A 594 -19.22 -0.26 -3.69
CA ALA A 594 -20.44 -0.88 -4.23
C ALA A 594 -21.26 0.11 -5.07
N SER A 595 -21.33 1.37 -4.62
CA SER A 595 -22.14 2.43 -5.26
C SER A 595 -21.30 3.37 -6.15
N ASN A 596 -19.99 3.15 -6.25
CA ASN A 596 -19.03 4.04 -6.93
C ASN A 596 -19.18 5.50 -6.48
N SER A 597 -19.18 5.72 -5.16
CA SER A 597 -19.42 7.01 -4.52
C SER A 597 -18.48 7.26 -3.33
N GLY A 598 -18.67 8.38 -2.62
CA GLY A 598 -17.96 8.64 -1.36
C GLY A 598 -18.40 7.78 -0.16
N GLY A 599 -19.33 6.83 -0.36
CA GLY A 599 -19.81 5.88 0.65
C GLY A 599 -20.49 6.53 1.85
N ARG A 600 -21.03 7.74 1.69
CA ARG A 600 -21.61 8.52 2.79
C ARG A 600 -22.91 7.94 3.31
N TYR A 601 -23.77 7.42 2.42
CA TYR A 601 -25.12 7.00 2.73
C TYR A 601 -25.24 5.48 2.61
N LEU A 602 -25.53 4.80 3.72
CA LEU A 602 -25.74 3.35 3.75
C LEU A 602 -27.20 3.02 3.56
N ASP A 603 -27.51 2.17 2.57
CA ASP A 603 -28.85 1.58 2.42
C ASP A 603 -29.01 0.44 3.43
N LEU A 604 -29.76 0.71 4.50
CA LEU A 604 -29.97 -0.26 5.57
C LEU A 604 -30.68 -1.54 5.11
N ASN A 605 -31.40 -1.51 3.98
CA ASN A 605 -32.12 -2.68 3.47
C ASN A 605 -31.15 -3.71 2.85
N LYS A 606 -30.00 -3.28 2.37
CA LYS A 606 -28.94 -4.16 1.82
C LYS A 606 -28.11 -4.85 2.90
N LEU A 607 -28.18 -4.36 4.14
CA LEU A 607 -27.37 -4.89 5.23
C LEU A 607 -27.99 -6.15 5.84
N THR A 608 -27.14 -7.13 6.15
CA THR A 608 -27.55 -8.33 6.88
C THR A 608 -27.97 -7.99 8.33
N LYS A 609 -28.66 -8.92 8.99
CA LYS A 609 -28.97 -8.76 10.44
C LYS A 609 -27.71 -8.57 11.28
N LEU A 610 -26.64 -9.30 10.95
CA LEU A 610 -25.35 -9.21 11.65
C LEU A 610 -24.70 -7.84 11.45
N ASP A 611 -24.73 -7.30 10.23
CA ASP A 611 -24.16 -5.98 9.94
C ASP A 611 -24.90 -4.87 10.68
N LYS A 612 -26.24 -4.96 10.76
CA LYS A 612 -27.05 -4.04 11.57
C LYS A 612 -26.71 -4.09 13.05
N VAL A 613 -26.37 -5.27 13.59
CA VAL A 613 -25.93 -5.43 14.98
C VAL A 613 -24.55 -4.80 15.17
N LYS A 614 -23.59 -5.07 14.25
CA LYS A 614 -22.25 -4.46 14.29
C LYS A 614 -22.32 -2.93 14.26
N LEU A 615 -23.11 -2.36 13.35
CA LEU A 615 -23.33 -0.91 13.29
C LEU A 615 -23.92 -0.34 14.59
N LYS A 616 -24.94 -0.98 15.17
CA LYS A 616 -25.53 -0.53 16.42
C LYS A 616 -24.54 -0.55 17.58
N ASN A 617 -23.70 -1.60 17.65
CA ASN A 617 -22.66 -1.70 18.67
C ASN A 617 -21.61 -0.59 18.52
N ALA A 618 -21.27 -0.19 17.30
CA ALA A 618 -20.34 0.91 17.04
C ALA A 618 -20.88 2.31 17.46
N PHE A 619 -22.17 2.43 17.80
CA PHE A 619 -22.75 3.71 18.19
C PHE A 619 -22.69 3.99 19.70
N HIS A 620 -22.56 2.97 20.54
CA HIS A 620 -22.45 3.17 22.00
C HIS A 620 -21.21 4.00 22.37
N PRO A 621 -20.00 3.69 21.86
CA PRO A 621 -18.81 4.48 22.17
C PRO A 621 -18.92 5.96 21.77
N ILE A 622 -19.73 6.28 20.76
CA ILE A 622 -20.00 7.68 20.37
C ILE A 622 -20.67 8.42 21.52
N SER A 623 -21.68 7.82 22.12
CA SER A 623 -22.38 8.43 23.28
C SER A 623 -21.43 8.60 24.47
N ASP A 624 -20.62 7.58 24.76
CA ASP A 624 -19.71 7.57 25.90
C ASP A 624 -18.63 8.65 25.76
N VAL A 625 -18.01 8.79 24.57
CA VAL A 625 -17.02 9.84 24.34
C VAL A 625 -17.63 11.24 24.35
N GLN A 626 -18.88 11.41 23.86
CA GLN A 626 -19.59 12.68 23.95
C GLN A 626 -19.89 13.09 25.40
N GLU A 627 -20.16 12.15 26.31
CA GLU A 627 -20.29 12.45 27.73
C GLU A 627 -18.94 12.87 28.35
N ILE A 628 -17.82 12.25 27.95
CA ILE A 628 -16.48 12.73 28.34
C ILE A 628 -16.29 14.18 27.91
N LEU A 629 -16.64 14.53 26.65
CA LEU A 629 -16.52 15.91 26.15
C LEU A 629 -17.38 16.89 26.96
N LYS A 630 -18.65 16.55 27.20
CA LYS A 630 -19.58 17.39 27.99
C LYS A 630 -19.02 17.70 29.37
N THR A 631 -18.53 16.67 30.06
CA THR A 631 -17.98 16.81 31.40
C THR A 631 -16.68 17.61 31.41
N ARG A 632 -15.74 17.28 30.53
CA ARG A 632 -14.39 17.86 30.49
C ARG A 632 -14.42 19.36 30.13
N PHE A 633 -15.26 19.73 29.15
CA PHE A 633 -15.32 21.11 28.63
C PHE A 633 -16.54 21.88 29.14
N GLN A 634 -17.25 21.37 30.16
CA GLN A 634 -18.38 22.03 30.82
C GLN A 634 -19.47 22.47 29.84
N LEU A 635 -19.80 21.62 28.86
CA LEU A 635 -20.69 21.98 27.74
C LEU A 635 -22.19 21.99 28.10
N THR A 636 -22.58 21.59 29.29
CA THR A 636 -23.98 21.58 29.77
C THR A 636 -24.63 22.97 29.81
N HIS A 637 -23.86 24.03 29.73
CA HIS A 637 -24.35 25.42 29.69
C HIS A 637 -24.45 25.98 28.27
N PHE A 638 -24.05 25.23 27.24
CA PHE A 638 -24.03 25.66 25.82
C PHE A 638 -25.04 24.90 24.95
N THR A 639 -25.82 23.98 25.50
CA THR A 639 -26.85 23.18 24.78
C THR A 639 -28.25 23.73 25.02
#